data_d1ef08b4918cd81abd8776aa8abda9ea
#
_entry.id   d1ef08b4918cd81abd8776aa8abda9ea
#
_cell.length_a   1.000
_cell.length_b   1.000
_cell.length_c   1.000
_cell.angle_alpha   90.00
_cell.angle_beta   90.00
_cell.angle_gamma   90.00
#
_symmetry.space_group_name_H-M   'P 1'
#
loop_
_entity.id
_entity.type
_entity.pdbx_description
1 polymer ?
#
loop_
_entity_poly.entity_id
_entity_poly.type
_entity_poly.pdbx_seq_one_letter_code
_entity_poly.pdbx_strand_id
1 'polypeptide(L)'
;MVLCIWTATRLGAFDLQRTVESVTGAVTQANTFSSIDHPFHAARASLLLDTLKHGELLRWIGSHQGGYPAEFYPLGVAWIEVGIWGLFLGTLPILAAHKLTVILIFLLPVVGFWVLARTDRLTPGIAVLALAGQIAIPGGVGLVDWTSGGYTELVTWGLVTNVAGGTFAMIGFAMLVRVILHGGCWAMLGAIAAITLSTYANPRSLAGVAVGTAAIVVGVAWTMRDRWREAILRIAVVGGVTLMLCAPILLSLARFEDLYIFLHYQSYENVRAYLTTSAHTVSPPILILAGIGVVAALLDRRYPAARMTALALVGYALVTAFLSANQSVVAQLETPRLMPFQRFLTLYLAAWAVWWLAARMGLLGRSRPVTGRVAIEGVLGVVGIAMLVVCLLPWSAVPVLYRGLPPTPTTGTTAYADFTEAVKAADGLTPDGGAMLVLGTIIGDPIDLGGTAITWDWHGNLLAPTETTAPLLYNDWLWDWHEGHAGTPGYNFDNGHYYPDPANALDASYLQTHGIGTVVVTDVATSQLVPGVANPNPREAARTSPNLMFRQTFGAWDVYTVNDPTPLVTDGASAPSQITVENGRIEATFAEGSGQIAIRQNWFPRWQATVNGVSVPVERASDGTMLVSAPSGAVKLTLVYAVTAWDWIARIAAGIGVIAALGLAAGVWSRVGVRIVAMRRSVG
;
A
#
# COMPACT_ATOMS: atom_id res chain seq x y z
N MET A 1 10.08 -12.08 20.96
CA MET A 1 11.29 -12.19 20.14
C MET A 1 11.37 -13.52 19.37
N VAL A 2 11.41 -14.71 20.05
CA VAL A 2 11.52 -16.02 19.36
C VAL A 2 10.45 -16.21 18.28
N LEU A 3 9.18 -15.91 18.59
CA LEU A 3 8.08 -16.02 17.64
C LEU A 3 8.26 -15.11 16.41
N CYS A 4 8.74 -13.87 16.60
CA CYS A 4 8.99 -12.96 15.49
C CYS A 4 10.15 -13.44 14.60
N ILE A 5 11.24 -13.91 15.20
CA ILE A 5 12.40 -14.44 14.46
C ILE A 5 11.98 -15.70 13.66
N TRP A 6 11.27 -16.60 14.31
CA TRP A 6 10.75 -17.80 13.66
C TRP A 6 9.86 -17.46 12.45
N THR A 7 8.90 -16.53 12.64
CA THR A 7 8.01 -16.10 11.55
C THR A 7 8.80 -15.43 10.41
N ALA A 8 9.72 -14.53 10.74
CA ALA A 8 10.56 -13.86 9.77
C ALA A 8 11.39 -14.88 8.95
N THR A 9 11.96 -15.89 9.61
CA THR A 9 12.70 -16.98 8.94
C THR A 9 11.78 -17.77 8.00
N ARG A 10 10.56 -18.12 8.43
CA ARG A 10 9.59 -18.86 7.61
C ARG A 10 9.11 -18.04 6.40
N LEU A 11 9.07 -16.73 6.51
CA LEU A 11 8.77 -15.80 5.42
C LEU A 11 9.99 -15.47 4.54
N GLY A 12 11.12 -16.10 4.78
CA GLY A 12 12.31 -15.96 3.97
C GLY A 12 13.07 -14.64 4.18
N ALA A 13 13.10 -14.10 5.42
CA ALA A 13 13.85 -12.88 5.75
C ALA A 13 15.35 -12.98 5.48
N PHE A 14 15.90 -14.17 5.37
CA PHE A 14 17.31 -14.43 5.08
C PHE A 14 17.55 -14.93 3.64
N ASP A 15 16.49 -15.11 2.85
CA ASP A 15 16.52 -15.53 1.46
C ASP A 15 16.15 -14.33 0.58
N LEU A 16 17.06 -13.36 0.49
CA LEU A 16 16.83 -12.06 -0.13
C LEU A 16 17.39 -11.95 -1.55
N GLN A 17 18.23 -12.91 -1.95
CA GLN A 17 18.80 -13.02 -3.29
C GLN A 17 18.91 -14.48 -3.67
N ARG A 18 18.69 -14.79 -4.94
CA ARG A 18 18.88 -16.13 -5.50
C ARG A 18 19.63 -16.06 -6.81
N THR A 19 20.52 -17.03 -7.03
CA THR A 19 21.10 -17.29 -8.33
C THR A 19 20.22 -18.29 -9.04
N VAL A 20 19.73 -17.93 -10.22
CA VAL A 20 18.87 -18.75 -11.07
C VAL A 20 19.48 -18.82 -12.47
N GLU A 21 19.20 -19.89 -13.20
CA GLU A 21 19.57 -20.00 -14.60
C GLU A 21 18.56 -19.24 -15.46
N SER A 22 19.07 -18.31 -16.29
CA SER A 22 18.30 -17.65 -17.35
C SER A 22 18.84 -18.08 -18.71
N VAL A 23 18.21 -17.64 -19.79
CA VAL A 23 18.70 -17.90 -21.14
C VAL A 23 20.07 -17.28 -21.43
N THR A 24 20.47 -16.28 -20.67
CA THR A 24 21.79 -15.62 -20.77
C THR A 24 22.85 -16.23 -19.83
N GLY A 25 22.47 -17.21 -19.00
CA GLY A 25 23.31 -17.87 -18.01
C GLY A 25 22.86 -17.66 -16.58
N ALA A 26 23.74 -17.95 -15.62
CA ALA A 26 23.44 -17.80 -14.21
C ALA A 26 23.35 -16.31 -13.80
N VAL A 27 22.19 -15.89 -13.31
CA VAL A 27 21.91 -14.52 -12.88
C VAL A 27 21.55 -14.50 -11.41
N THR A 28 22.17 -13.60 -10.63
CA THR A 28 21.79 -13.35 -9.24
C THR A 28 20.79 -12.19 -9.20
N GLN A 29 19.59 -12.47 -8.74
CA GLN A 29 18.51 -11.49 -8.63
C GLN A 29 17.95 -11.38 -7.22
N ALA A 30 17.25 -10.29 -6.94
CA ALA A 30 16.55 -10.10 -5.70
C ALA A 30 15.41 -11.13 -5.56
N ASN A 31 15.24 -11.67 -4.35
CA ASN A 31 14.18 -12.61 -4.03
C ASN A 31 13.15 -11.97 -3.12
N THR A 32 12.12 -11.36 -3.73
CA THR A 32 10.99 -10.74 -3.03
C THR A 32 9.68 -11.47 -3.31
N PHE A 33 8.62 -11.14 -2.58
CA PHE A 33 7.27 -11.61 -2.91
C PHE A 33 6.85 -11.06 -4.28
N SER A 34 6.19 -11.89 -5.07
CA SER A 34 5.82 -11.56 -6.44
C SER A 34 4.33 -11.74 -6.73
N SER A 35 3.56 -12.29 -5.79
CA SER A 35 2.13 -12.53 -6.02
C SER A 35 1.34 -11.22 -6.10
N ILE A 36 0.47 -11.16 -7.08
CA ILE A 36 -0.58 -10.15 -7.30
C ILE A 36 -0.04 -8.71 -7.22
N ASP A 37 -0.29 -7.92 -6.14
CA ASP A 37 0.08 -6.50 -6.07
C ASP A 37 1.53 -6.23 -5.62
N HIS A 38 2.29 -7.25 -5.19
CA HIS A 38 3.67 -7.05 -4.76
C HIS A 38 4.58 -6.43 -5.83
N PRO A 39 4.53 -6.86 -7.11
CA PRO A 39 5.34 -6.27 -8.18
C PRO A 39 5.12 -4.77 -8.31
N PHE A 40 3.87 -4.32 -8.26
CA PHE A 40 3.52 -2.91 -8.33
C PHE A 40 4.13 -2.10 -7.17
N HIS A 41 4.02 -2.60 -5.92
CA HIS A 41 4.60 -1.92 -4.76
C HIS A 41 6.11 -1.87 -4.82
N ALA A 42 6.75 -2.98 -5.15
CA ALA A 42 8.21 -3.08 -5.26
C ALA A 42 8.77 -2.16 -6.35
N ALA A 43 8.11 -2.08 -7.51
CA ALA A 43 8.48 -1.17 -8.58
C ALA A 43 8.41 0.32 -8.15
N ARG A 44 7.38 0.69 -7.39
CA ARG A 44 7.23 2.07 -6.86
C ARG A 44 8.35 2.44 -5.89
N ALA A 45 8.82 1.51 -5.08
CA ALA A 45 9.98 1.73 -4.21
C ALA A 45 11.27 1.90 -5.01
N SER A 46 11.43 1.15 -6.09
CA SER A 46 12.56 1.31 -7.02
C SER A 46 12.57 2.68 -7.67
N LEU A 47 11.42 3.11 -8.22
CA LEU A 47 11.26 4.44 -8.81
C LEU A 47 11.53 5.57 -7.80
N LEU A 48 11.01 5.44 -6.58
CA LEU A 48 11.26 6.41 -5.52
C LEU A 48 12.76 6.50 -5.18
N LEU A 49 13.42 5.35 -5.03
CA LEU A 49 14.85 5.29 -4.74
C LEU A 49 15.67 5.90 -5.87
N ASP A 50 15.34 5.59 -7.11
CA ASP A 50 16.04 6.14 -8.28
C ASP A 50 15.90 7.66 -8.36
N THR A 51 14.69 8.19 -8.22
CA THR A 51 14.44 9.63 -8.19
C THR A 51 15.19 10.33 -7.06
N LEU A 52 15.24 9.70 -5.86
CA LEU A 52 16.00 10.24 -4.71
C LEU A 52 17.51 10.25 -4.94
N LYS A 53 18.07 9.27 -5.66
CA LYS A 53 19.51 9.26 -6.02
C LYS A 53 19.87 10.44 -6.94
N HIS A 54 18.93 10.92 -7.74
CA HIS A 54 19.09 12.12 -8.57
C HIS A 54 18.77 13.43 -7.81
N GLY A 55 18.46 13.36 -6.49
CA GLY A 55 18.18 14.53 -5.66
C GLY A 55 16.77 15.08 -5.82
N GLU A 56 15.86 14.32 -6.42
CA GLU A 56 14.50 14.71 -6.70
C GLU A 56 13.48 13.91 -5.85
N LEU A 57 12.25 14.39 -5.81
CA LEU A 57 11.14 13.68 -5.19
C LEU A 57 10.24 13.09 -6.27
N LEU A 58 9.91 11.80 -6.16
CA LEU A 58 8.96 11.15 -7.05
C LEU A 58 7.58 11.79 -6.91
N ARG A 59 7.12 12.46 -7.96
CA ARG A 59 5.85 13.20 -8.00
C ARG A 59 4.96 12.75 -9.16
N TRP A 60 5.56 12.30 -10.23
CA TRP A 60 4.92 11.75 -11.41
C TRP A 60 5.49 10.37 -11.70
N ILE A 61 4.65 9.40 -11.98
CA ILE A 61 5.06 8.05 -12.36
C ILE A 61 4.77 7.88 -13.85
N GLY A 62 5.77 8.19 -14.70
CA GLY A 62 5.66 8.11 -16.15
C GLY A 62 5.73 6.69 -16.70
N SER A 63 6.24 5.76 -15.90
CA SER A 63 6.43 4.34 -16.24
C SER A 63 5.19 3.47 -16.04
N HIS A 64 3.97 4.04 -16.13
CA HIS A 64 2.73 3.27 -16.02
C HIS A 64 1.59 3.96 -16.77
N GLN A 65 1.09 3.33 -17.83
CA GLN A 65 -0.12 3.71 -18.59
C GLN A 65 -0.19 5.20 -18.95
N GLY A 66 0.88 5.75 -19.52
CA GLY A 66 0.95 7.17 -19.88
C GLY A 66 1.16 8.13 -18.71
N GLY A 67 1.39 7.62 -17.51
CA GLY A 67 1.77 8.37 -16.32
C GLY A 67 0.61 8.82 -15.43
N TYR A 68 0.90 8.97 -14.13
CA TYR A 68 -0.06 9.43 -13.11
C TYR A 68 0.65 10.10 -11.92
N PRO A 69 -0.05 10.96 -11.14
CA PRO A 69 0.49 11.56 -9.92
C PRO A 69 0.85 10.51 -8.86
N ALA A 70 2.07 10.56 -8.33
CA ALA A 70 2.55 9.59 -7.34
C ALA A 70 1.68 9.53 -6.08
N GLU A 71 1.03 10.64 -5.71
CA GLU A 71 0.12 10.72 -4.57
C GLU A 71 -1.22 10.02 -4.76
N PHE A 72 -1.62 9.66 -5.98
CA PHE A 72 -2.88 8.95 -6.24
C PHE A 72 -2.86 7.56 -5.61
N TYR A 73 -1.70 6.95 -5.54
CA TYR A 73 -1.50 5.76 -4.73
C TYR A 73 -0.37 6.05 -3.72
N PRO A 74 -0.66 6.25 -2.44
CA PRO A 74 0.29 6.79 -1.47
C PRO A 74 1.62 6.05 -1.41
N LEU A 75 2.73 6.79 -1.33
CA LEU A 75 4.10 6.26 -1.30
C LEU A 75 4.59 5.86 0.10
N GLY A 76 3.72 5.86 1.13
CA GLY A 76 4.15 5.63 2.51
C GLY A 76 4.90 4.32 2.72
N VAL A 77 4.46 3.24 2.07
CA VAL A 77 5.16 1.95 2.12
C VAL A 77 6.49 2.02 1.36
N ALA A 78 6.53 2.62 0.18
CA ALA A 78 7.76 2.80 -0.58
C ALA A 78 8.82 3.59 0.21
N TRP A 79 8.41 4.60 0.99
CA TRP A 79 9.32 5.31 1.91
C TRP A 79 9.88 4.41 3.02
N ILE A 80 9.08 3.48 3.55
CA ILE A 80 9.56 2.49 4.54
C ILE A 80 10.59 1.56 3.88
N GLU A 81 10.34 1.12 2.67
CA GLU A 81 11.25 0.26 1.89
C GLU A 81 12.58 0.94 1.60
N VAL A 82 12.55 2.20 1.15
CA VAL A 82 13.75 3.02 0.97
C VAL A 82 14.48 3.25 2.31
N GLY A 83 13.72 3.46 3.40
CA GLY A 83 14.27 3.56 4.75
C GLY A 83 14.99 2.28 5.18
N ILE A 84 14.41 1.11 4.94
CA ILE A 84 15.05 -0.20 5.21
C ILE A 84 16.30 -0.36 4.33
N TRP A 85 16.21 -0.06 3.03
CA TRP A 85 17.36 -0.06 2.13
C TRP A 85 18.50 0.83 2.67
N GLY A 86 18.19 2.02 3.15
CA GLY A 86 19.15 2.94 3.76
C GLY A 86 19.76 2.41 5.06
N LEU A 87 18.99 1.73 5.91
CA LEU A 87 19.50 1.09 7.15
C LEU A 87 20.55 0.02 6.85
N PHE A 88 20.46 -0.65 5.71
CA PHE A 88 21.46 -1.59 5.21
C PHE A 88 22.55 -0.92 4.35
N LEU A 89 22.66 0.42 4.41
CA LEU A 89 23.67 1.21 3.69
C LEU A 89 23.71 0.93 2.18
N GLY A 90 22.56 0.61 1.60
CA GLY A 90 22.43 0.31 0.17
C GLY A 90 23.02 -1.02 -0.28
N THR A 91 23.41 -1.89 0.63
CA THR A 91 23.99 -3.23 0.30
C THR A 91 22.94 -4.24 -0.15
N LEU A 92 21.65 -4.00 0.18
CA LEU A 92 20.54 -4.83 -0.28
C LEU A 92 19.93 -4.27 -1.56
N PRO A 93 19.45 -5.11 -2.49
CA PRO A 93 18.55 -4.67 -3.54
C PRO A 93 17.26 -4.06 -2.95
N ILE A 94 16.71 -3.03 -3.58
CA ILE A 94 15.46 -2.40 -3.09
C ILE A 94 14.30 -3.40 -3.06
N LEU A 95 14.24 -4.33 -4.00
CA LEU A 95 13.25 -5.40 -4.02
C LEU A 95 13.36 -6.32 -2.78
N ALA A 96 14.57 -6.57 -2.28
CA ALA A 96 14.76 -7.31 -1.03
C ALA A 96 14.28 -6.49 0.19
N ALA A 97 14.42 -5.16 0.15
CA ALA A 97 13.85 -4.29 1.18
C ALA A 97 12.32 -4.34 1.20
N HIS A 98 11.66 -4.50 0.04
CA HIS A 98 10.22 -4.77 -0.05
C HIS A 98 9.83 -6.01 0.76
N LYS A 99 10.51 -7.14 0.57
CA LYS A 99 10.24 -8.37 1.33
C LYS A 99 10.36 -8.17 2.83
N LEU A 100 11.42 -7.49 3.27
CA LEU A 100 11.64 -7.18 4.70
C LEU A 100 10.54 -6.25 5.24
N THR A 101 10.08 -5.28 4.45
CA THR A 101 8.98 -4.38 4.80
C THR A 101 7.68 -5.15 5.02
N VAL A 102 7.33 -6.06 4.11
CA VAL A 102 6.14 -6.91 4.24
C VAL A 102 6.19 -7.75 5.52
N ILE A 103 7.33 -8.39 5.79
CA ILE A 103 7.55 -9.16 7.01
C ILE A 103 7.43 -8.28 8.26
N LEU A 104 8.00 -7.09 8.23
CA LEU A 104 7.91 -6.13 9.32
C LEU A 104 6.46 -5.72 9.57
N ILE A 105 5.71 -5.33 8.54
CA ILE A 105 4.29 -4.95 8.63
C ILE A 105 3.45 -6.08 9.23
N PHE A 106 3.72 -7.33 8.85
CA PHE A 106 3.01 -8.50 9.39
C PHE A 106 3.19 -8.68 10.90
N LEU A 107 4.37 -8.34 11.42
CA LEU A 107 4.73 -8.52 12.83
C LEU A 107 4.46 -7.28 13.70
N LEU A 108 4.44 -6.10 13.12
CA LEU A 108 4.32 -4.82 13.84
C LEU A 108 3.05 -4.65 14.69
N PRO A 109 1.88 -5.27 14.42
CA PRO A 109 0.71 -5.16 15.29
C PRO A 109 1.00 -5.52 16.74
N VAL A 110 2.01 -6.37 17.00
CA VAL A 110 2.47 -6.73 18.36
C VAL A 110 2.84 -5.52 19.22
N VAL A 111 3.33 -4.44 18.60
CA VAL A 111 3.69 -3.20 19.30
C VAL A 111 2.41 -2.55 19.88
N GLY A 112 1.35 -2.46 19.08
CA GLY A 112 0.05 -1.96 19.53
C GLY A 112 -0.53 -2.83 20.66
N PHE A 113 -0.49 -4.16 20.51
CA PHE A 113 -0.93 -5.10 21.54
C PHE A 113 -0.14 -4.95 22.84
N TRP A 114 1.18 -4.82 22.73
CA TRP A 114 2.06 -4.61 23.88
C TRP A 114 1.78 -3.30 24.59
N VAL A 115 1.61 -2.20 23.85
CA VAL A 115 1.30 -0.87 24.40
C VAL A 115 -0.01 -0.90 25.18
N LEU A 116 -1.08 -1.49 24.62
CA LEU A 116 -2.38 -1.62 25.30
C LEU A 116 -2.25 -2.44 26.61
N ALA A 117 -1.60 -3.61 26.53
CA ALA A 117 -1.39 -4.44 27.71
C ALA A 117 -0.59 -3.71 28.80
N ARG A 118 0.48 -3.02 28.43
CA ARG A 118 1.31 -2.24 29.37
C ARG A 118 0.58 -1.03 29.93
N THR A 119 -0.35 -0.45 29.19
CA THR A 119 -1.17 0.68 29.64
C THR A 119 -2.08 0.27 30.78
N ASP A 120 -2.65 -0.91 30.75
CA ASP A 120 -3.41 -1.51 31.87
C ASP A 120 -2.50 -2.23 32.90
N ARG A 121 -1.16 -2.09 32.79
CA ARG A 121 -0.15 -2.75 33.65
C ARG A 121 -0.20 -4.27 33.63
N LEU A 122 -0.65 -4.82 32.49
CA LEU A 122 -0.76 -6.25 32.30
C LEU A 122 0.56 -6.87 31.80
N THR A 123 0.59 -8.19 31.78
CA THR A 123 1.74 -8.95 31.29
C THR A 123 1.89 -8.82 29.77
N PRO A 124 3.12 -8.77 29.23
CA PRO A 124 3.36 -8.79 27.78
C PRO A 124 2.90 -10.11 27.12
N GLY A 125 2.61 -11.17 27.87
CA GLY A 125 2.07 -12.43 27.35
C GLY A 125 0.78 -12.27 26.55
N ILE A 126 -0.06 -11.26 26.89
CA ILE A 126 -1.27 -10.94 26.09
C ILE A 126 -0.88 -10.53 24.67
N ALA A 127 0.15 -9.71 24.51
CA ALA A 127 0.63 -9.29 23.18
C ALA A 127 1.22 -10.47 22.39
N VAL A 128 1.90 -11.40 23.07
CA VAL A 128 2.42 -12.62 22.44
C VAL A 128 1.27 -13.51 21.97
N LEU A 129 0.22 -13.67 22.77
CA LEU A 129 -0.95 -14.45 22.41
C LEU A 129 -1.71 -13.83 21.23
N ALA A 130 -1.90 -12.51 21.23
CA ALA A 130 -2.53 -11.81 20.12
C ALA A 130 -1.69 -11.93 18.82
N LEU A 131 -0.36 -11.82 18.92
CA LEU A 131 0.56 -12.05 17.79
C LEU A 131 0.49 -13.51 17.31
N ALA A 132 0.41 -14.48 18.21
CA ALA A 132 0.22 -15.88 17.82
C ALA A 132 -1.08 -16.07 17.03
N GLY A 133 -2.17 -15.41 17.42
CA GLY A 133 -3.40 -15.36 16.64
C GLY A 133 -3.23 -14.72 15.27
N GLN A 134 -2.45 -13.64 15.17
CA GLN A 134 -2.15 -12.99 13.88
C GLN A 134 -1.39 -13.92 12.92
N ILE A 135 -0.44 -14.69 13.45
CA ILE A 135 0.37 -15.63 12.66
C ILE A 135 -0.42 -16.89 12.31
N ALA A 136 -1.17 -17.41 13.30
CA ALA A 136 -1.88 -18.68 13.19
C ALA A 136 -3.08 -18.65 12.27
N ILE A 137 -3.69 -17.48 12.08
CA ILE A 137 -4.91 -17.31 11.31
C ILE A 137 -4.57 -16.47 10.08
N PRO A 138 -4.48 -17.06 8.88
CA PRO A 138 -4.07 -16.35 7.68
C PRO A 138 -5.05 -15.24 7.30
N GLY A 139 -6.32 -15.38 7.68
CA GLY A 139 -7.41 -14.47 7.36
C GLY A 139 -7.86 -14.60 5.92
N GLY A 140 -9.17 -14.78 5.75
CA GLY A 140 -9.77 -14.94 4.43
C GLY A 140 -9.53 -16.30 3.79
N VAL A 141 -10.47 -16.73 2.99
CA VAL A 141 -10.36 -17.95 2.16
C VAL A 141 -10.77 -17.57 0.74
N GLY A 142 -9.84 -17.69 -0.19
CA GLY A 142 -10.11 -17.48 -1.61
C GLY A 142 -10.33 -16.03 -2.04
N LEU A 143 -10.94 -15.87 -3.21
CA LEU A 143 -11.15 -14.59 -3.87
C LEU A 143 -12.16 -13.67 -3.18
N VAL A 144 -13.00 -14.19 -2.28
CA VAL A 144 -14.13 -13.45 -1.69
C VAL A 144 -13.71 -12.69 -0.42
N ASP A 145 -12.78 -13.23 0.36
CA ASP A 145 -12.38 -12.70 1.68
C ASP A 145 -10.93 -12.19 1.68
N TRP A 146 -10.50 -11.57 0.59
CA TRP A 146 -9.13 -11.14 0.37
C TRP A 146 -8.69 -9.99 1.29
N THR A 147 -9.61 -9.23 1.87
CA THR A 147 -9.30 -8.18 2.84
C THR A 147 -9.49 -8.67 4.27
N SER A 148 -8.41 -8.85 5.00
CA SER A 148 -8.46 -9.46 6.33
C SER A 148 -7.47 -8.91 7.34
N GLY A 149 -6.45 -8.18 6.91
CA GLY A 149 -5.32 -7.78 7.76
C GLY A 149 -4.39 -8.93 8.15
N GLY A 150 -4.62 -10.13 7.58
CA GLY A 150 -3.83 -11.32 7.84
C GLY A 150 -2.78 -11.61 6.78
N TYR A 151 -2.25 -12.84 6.83
CA TYR A 151 -1.27 -13.33 5.86
C TYR A 151 -1.82 -13.30 4.43
N THR A 152 -3.05 -13.76 4.22
CA THR A 152 -3.67 -13.82 2.90
C THR A 152 -3.72 -12.44 2.24
N GLU A 153 -4.19 -11.43 2.94
CA GLU A 153 -4.24 -10.07 2.40
C GLU A 153 -2.85 -9.50 2.13
N LEU A 154 -1.96 -9.59 3.13
CA LEU A 154 -0.66 -8.94 3.07
C LEU A 154 0.33 -9.66 2.14
N VAL A 155 0.41 -11.00 2.25
CA VAL A 155 1.48 -11.76 1.61
C VAL A 155 1.00 -12.45 0.33
N THR A 156 -0.23 -12.99 0.31
CA THR A 156 -0.76 -13.66 -0.88
C THR A 156 -1.31 -12.66 -1.90
N TRP A 157 -2.07 -11.65 -1.45
CA TRP A 157 -2.65 -10.64 -2.33
C TRP A 157 -1.75 -9.41 -2.55
N GLY A 158 -0.75 -9.20 -1.69
CA GLY A 158 0.14 -8.05 -1.82
C GLY A 158 -0.49 -6.72 -1.45
N LEU A 159 -1.63 -6.68 -0.75
CA LEU A 159 -2.31 -5.45 -0.35
C LEU A 159 -1.55 -4.71 0.78
N VAL A 160 -0.28 -4.47 0.55
CA VAL A 160 0.70 -4.01 1.54
C VAL A 160 0.28 -2.69 2.17
N THR A 161 -0.18 -1.74 1.36
CA THR A 161 -0.58 -0.40 1.83
C THR A 161 -1.77 -0.46 2.76
N ASN A 162 -2.75 -1.33 2.48
CA ASN A 162 -3.95 -1.46 3.31
C ASN A 162 -3.62 -2.04 4.69
N VAL A 163 -2.86 -3.13 4.73
CA VAL A 163 -2.46 -3.75 6.00
C VAL A 163 -1.50 -2.86 6.78
N ALA A 164 -0.57 -2.17 6.11
CA ALA A 164 0.31 -1.18 6.74
C ALA A 164 -0.50 -0.05 7.39
N GLY A 165 -1.48 0.51 6.66
CA GLY A 165 -2.40 1.52 7.17
C GLY A 165 -3.11 1.06 8.44
N GLY A 166 -3.73 -0.13 8.42
CA GLY A 166 -4.39 -0.73 9.59
C GLY A 166 -3.43 -1.02 10.74
N THR A 167 -2.22 -1.49 10.46
CA THR A 167 -1.18 -1.77 11.46
C THR A 167 -0.75 -0.50 12.18
N PHE A 168 -0.43 0.55 11.44
CA PHE A 168 -0.05 1.82 12.03
C PHE A 168 -1.23 2.52 12.71
N ALA A 169 -2.46 2.37 12.22
CA ALA A 169 -3.67 2.82 12.91
C ALA A 169 -3.81 2.14 14.28
N MET A 170 -3.56 0.82 14.36
CA MET A 170 -3.59 0.08 15.62
C MET A 170 -2.53 0.56 16.61
N ILE A 171 -1.30 0.80 16.14
CA ILE A 171 -0.23 1.35 17.00
C ILE A 171 -0.58 2.76 17.45
N GLY A 172 -1.06 3.61 16.53
CA GLY A 172 -1.49 4.98 16.83
C GLY A 172 -2.62 5.04 17.85
N PHE A 173 -3.64 4.18 17.70
CA PHE A 173 -4.73 4.03 18.66
C PHE A 173 -4.19 3.60 20.05
N ALA A 174 -3.36 2.59 20.11
CA ALA A 174 -2.79 2.10 21.36
C ALA A 174 -1.95 3.17 22.09
N MET A 175 -1.13 3.91 21.32
CA MET A 175 -0.34 5.04 21.85
C MET A 175 -1.25 6.17 22.31
N LEU A 176 -2.32 6.51 21.58
CA LEU A 176 -3.28 7.53 21.97
C LEU A 176 -4.01 7.15 23.26
N VAL A 177 -4.47 5.90 23.42
CA VAL A 177 -5.02 5.38 24.67
C VAL A 177 -4.02 5.60 25.82
N ARG A 178 -2.75 5.27 25.63
CA ARG A 178 -1.71 5.49 26.60
C ARG A 178 -1.52 6.96 26.94
N VAL A 179 -1.51 7.84 25.94
CA VAL A 179 -1.43 9.31 26.12
C VAL A 179 -2.57 9.80 27.00
N ILE A 180 -3.78 9.35 26.75
CA ILE A 180 -4.96 9.79 27.49
C ILE A 180 -4.91 9.32 28.93
N LEU A 181 -4.55 8.07 29.17
CA LEU A 181 -4.57 7.47 30.52
C LEU A 181 -3.37 7.90 31.37
N HIS A 182 -2.18 8.01 30.79
CA HIS A 182 -0.93 8.21 31.52
C HIS A 182 -0.14 9.45 31.10
N GLY A 183 -0.43 10.04 29.94
CA GLY A 183 0.36 11.13 29.37
C GLY A 183 1.71 10.65 28.83
N GLY A 184 2.64 11.60 28.69
CA GLY A 184 4.01 11.37 28.29
C GLY A 184 4.30 11.79 26.84
N CYS A 185 5.36 12.61 26.68
CA CYS A 185 5.76 13.16 25.37
C CYS A 185 6.09 12.06 24.35
N TRP A 186 6.80 11.01 24.76
CA TRP A 186 7.14 9.90 23.90
C TRP A 186 5.91 9.11 23.38
N ALA A 187 4.89 8.96 24.23
CA ALA A 187 3.64 8.33 23.80
C ALA A 187 2.89 9.24 22.81
N MET A 188 2.91 10.57 23.01
CA MET A 188 2.33 11.52 22.05
C MET A 188 3.05 11.47 20.71
N LEU A 189 4.38 11.47 20.71
CA LEU A 189 5.17 11.34 19.49
C LEU A 189 4.92 10.00 18.78
N GLY A 190 4.83 8.92 19.55
CA GLY A 190 4.48 7.59 19.01
C GLY A 190 3.10 7.57 18.37
N ALA A 191 2.10 8.23 18.99
CA ALA A 191 0.76 8.36 18.42
C ALA A 191 0.79 9.19 17.12
N ILE A 192 1.44 10.37 17.14
CA ILE A 192 1.59 11.24 15.97
C ILE A 192 2.28 10.49 14.84
N ALA A 193 3.44 9.88 15.09
CA ALA A 193 4.19 9.16 14.08
C ALA A 193 3.40 7.99 13.49
N ALA A 194 2.76 7.18 14.33
CA ALA A 194 2.00 6.02 13.84
C ALA A 194 0.77 6.43 13.03
N ILE A 195 0.01 7.46 13.47
CA ILE A 195 -1.16 7.93 12.71
C ILE A 195 -0.72 8.59 11.39
N THR A 196 0.38 9.34 11.40
CA THR A 196 0.98 9.91 10.17
C THR A 196 1.36 8.80 9.20
N LEU A 197 2.11 7.78 9.64
CA LEU A 197 2.49 6.63 8.82
C LEU A 197 1.26 5.86 8.32
N SER A 198 0.23 5.70 9.15
CA SER A 198 -1.04 5.10 8.74
C SER A 198 -1.67 5.85 7.57
N THR A 199 -1.72 7.17 7.64
CA THR A 199 -2.29 8.04 6.58
C THR A 199 -1.46 7.98 5.29
N TYR A 200 -0.13 8.02 5.39
CA TYR A 200 0.75 7.93 4.22
C TYR A 200 0.79 6.52 3.62
N ALA A 201 0.55 5.47 4.41
CA ALA A 201 0.40 4.11 3.90
C ALA A 201 -0.94 3.95 3.17
N ASN A 202 -2.05 4.35 3.81
CA ASN A 202 -3.39 4.32 3.22
C ASN A 202 -4.31 5.35 3.89
N PRO A 203 -4.72 6.42 3.19
CA PRO A 203 -5.61 7.44 3.77
C PRO A 203 -6.95 6.91 4.30
N ARG A 204 -7.46 5.79 3.74
CA ARG A 204 -8.70 5.14 4.23
C ARG A 204 -8.58 4.65 5.66
N SER A 205 -7.37 4.35 6.14
CA SER A 205 -7.12 3.95 7.53
C SER A 205 -7.48 5.04 8.56
N LEU A 206 -7.60 6.31 8.12
CA LEU A 206 -8.10 7.40 8.97
C LEU A 206 -9.50 7.13 9.52
N ALA A 207 -10.33 6.35 8.84
CA ALA A 207 -11.63 5.92 9.36
C ALA A 207 -11.46 5.13 10.67
N GLY A 208 -10.49 4.21 10.73
CA GLY A 208 -10.14 3.47 11.95
C GLY A 208 -9.66 4.38 13.07
N VAL A 209 -8.78 5.33 12.75
CA VAL A 209 -8.27 6.32 13.71
C VAL A 209 -9.41 7.20 14.25
N ALA A 210 -10.32 7.66 13.38
CA ALA A 210 -11.45 8.51 13.77
C ALA A 210 -12.41 7.77 14.71
N VAL A 211 -12.82 6.54 14.36
CA VAL A 211 -13.70 5.72 15.21
C VAL A 211 -13.01 5.35 16.53
N GLY A 212 -11.72 4.98 16.48
CA GLY A 212 -10.91 4.72 17.67
C GLY A 212 -10.83 5.93 18.60
N THR A 213 -10.62 7.13 18.02
CA THR A 213 -10.61 8.39 18.80
C THR A 213 -11.99 8.70 19.41
N ALA A 214 -13.08 8.52 18.67
CA ALA A 214 -14.44 8.68 19.19
C ALA A 214 -14.70 7.71 20.35
N ALA A 215 -14.29 6.45 20.24
CA ALA A 215 -14.40 5.47 21.30
C ALA A 215 -13.59 5.86 22.56
N ILE A 216 -12.42 6.46 22.39
CA ILE A 216 -11.62 7.00 23.51
C ILE A 216 -12.38 8.14 24.19
N VAL A 217 -12.95 9.08 23.43
CA VAL A 217 -13.74 10.20 23.98
C VAL A 217 -14.93 9.67 24.81
N VAL A 218 -15.69 8.70 24.28
CA VAL A 218 -16.77 8.04 25.00
C VAL A 218 -16.25 7.33 26.25
N GLY A 219 -15.14 6.59 26.15
CA GLY A 219 -14.50 5.92 27.27
C GLY A 219 -14.09 6.88 28.39
N VAL A 220 -13.52 8.03 28.02
CA VAL A 220 -13.15 9.09 28.98
C VAL A 220 -14.39 9.70 29.66
N ALA A 221 -15.42 10.06 28.87
CA ALA A 221 -16.66 10.59 29.40
C ALA A 221 -17.34 9.62 30.39
N TRP A 222 -17.20 8.32 30.15
CA TRP A 222 -17.76 7.27 31.03
C TRP A 222 -16.94 7.04 32.30
N THR A 223 -15.60 7.05 32.20
CA THR A 223 -14.71 6.54 33.28
C THR A 223 -13.88 7.60 33.95
N MET A 224 -13.67 8.76 33.34
CA MET A 224 -12.71 9.79 33.77
C MET A 224 -13.29 11.20 33.63
N ARG A 225 -14.52 11.40 34.10
CA ARG A 225 -15.24 12.68 33.94
C ARG A 225 -14.45 13.89 34.40
N ASP A 226 -13.68 13.77 35.47
CA ASP A 226 -12.90 14.89 36.03
C ASP A 226 -11.72 15.31 35.14
N ARG A 227 -11.29 14.42 34.22
CA ARG A 227 -10.10 14.62 33.36
C ARG A 227 -10.44 14.82 31.87
N TRP A 228 -11.72 14.96 31.52
CA TRP A 228 -12.17 15.02 30.12
C TRP A 228 -11.50 16.17 29.35
N ARG A 229 -11.32 17.36 29.99
CA ARG A 229 -10.69 18.52 29.36
C ARG A 229 -9.23 18.25 29.00
N GLU A 230 -8.50 17.62 29.89
CA GLU A 230 -7.12 17.20 29.66
C GLU A 230 -7.02 16.19 28.52
N ALA A 231 -7.93 15.22 28.48
CA ALA A 231 -8.00 14.22 27.43
C ALA A 231 -8.29 14.86 26.05
N ILE A 232 -9.28 15.75 25.96
CA ILE A 232 -9.59 16.47 24.72
C ILE A 232 -8.40 17.32 24.26
N LEU A 233 -7.72 18.01 25.18
CA LEU A 233 -6.54 18.80 24.82
C LEU A 233 -5.42 17.90 24.23
N ARG A 234 -5.17 16.74 24.84
CA ARG A 234 -4.18 15.77 24.33
C ARG A 234 -4.56 15.24 22.97
N ILE A 235 -5.84 14.91 22.75
CA ILE A 235 -6.35 14.48 21.45
C ILE A 235 -6.16 15.61 20.42
N ALA A 236 -6.50 16.84 20.78
CA ALA A 236 -6.38 17.99 19.89
C ALA A 236 -4.92 18.26 19.49
N VAL A 237 -3.98 18.14 20.43
CA VAL A 237 -2.54 18.27 20.13
C VAL A 237 -2.06 17.17 19.20
N VAL A 238 -2.35 15.90 19.52
CA VAL A 238 -1.97 14.76 18.65
C VAL A 238 -2.60 14.90 17.28
N GLY A 239 -3.92 15.14 17.21
CA GLY A 239 -4.66 15.29 15.96
C GLY A 239 -4.19 16.48 15.13
N GLY A 240 -3.99 17.65 15.77
CA GLY A 240 -3.53 18.86 15.09
C GLY A 240 -2.15 18.70 14.46
N VAL A 241 -1.19 18.15 15.21
CA VAL A 241 0.16 17.90 14.69
C VAL A 241 0.13 16.84 13.58
N THR A 242 -0.66 15.78 13.74
CA THR A 242 -0.83 14.76 12.71
C THR A 242 -1.43 15.34 11.43
N LEU A 243 -2.49 16.14 11.53
CA LEU A 243 -3.11 16.79 10.37
C LEU A 243 -2.12 17.71 9.64
N MET A 244 -1.29 18.46 10.38
CA MET A 244 -0.23 19.28 9.77
C MET A 244 0.79 18.41 9.02
N LEU A 245 1.24 17.31 9.61
CA LEU A 245 2.18 16.38 8.97
C LEU A 245 1.58 15.68 7.74
N CYS A 246 0.28 15.40 7.76
CA CYS A 246 -0.44 14.76 6.66
C CYS A 246 -0.95 15.75 5.60
N ALA A 247 -0.79 17.08 5.81
CA ALA A 247 -1.28 18.10 4.89
C ALA A 247 -0.84 17.87 3.42
N PRO A 248 0.41 17.44 3.11
CA PRO A 248 0.82 17.20 1.73
C PRO A 248 -0.04 16.20 0.98
N ILE A 249 -0.45 15.11 1.61
CA ILE A 249 -1.31 14.11 0.97
C ILE A 249 -2.80 14.52 1.04
N LEU A 250 -3.27 15.00 2.17
CA LEU A 250 -4.68 15.31 2.37
C LEU A 250 -5.14 16.50 1.52
N LEU A 251 -4.33 17.56 1.41
CA LEU A 251 -4.67 18.72 0.57
C LEU A 251 -4.59 18.39 -0.91
N SER A 252 -3.65 17.53 -1.34
CA SER A 252 -3.60 17.06 -2.73
C SER A 252 -4.84 16.24 -3.07
N LEU A 253 -5.21 15.27 -2.23
CA LEU A 253 -6.41 14.45 -2.41
C LEU A 253 -7.68 15.34 -2.49
N ALA A 254 -7.84 16.27 -1.55
CA ALA A 254 -9.00 17.17 -1.52
C ALA A 254 -9.02 18.15 -2.71
N ARG A 255 -7.86 18.62 -3.18
CA ARG A 255 -7.78 19.58 -4.29
C ARG A 255 -8.10 18.95 -5.64
N PHE A 256 -7.77 17.69 -5.81
CA PHE A 256 -7.91 16.97 -7.08
C PHE A 256 -8.92 15.82 -6.97
N GLU A 257 -9.89 15.95 -6.05
CA GLU A 257 -10.93 14.94 -5.81
C GLU A 257 -11.64 14.54 -7.10
N ASP A 258 -12.01 15.51 -7.94
CA ASP A 258 -12.70 15.30 -9.21
C ASP A 258 -11.85 14.51 -10.25
N LEU A 259 -10.53 14.48 -10.06
CA LEU A 259 -9.61 13.76 -10.94
C LEU A 259 -9.24 12.37 -10.39
N TYR A 260 -9.62 12.08 -9.14
CA TYR A 260 -9.47 10.76 -8.57
C TYR A 260 -10.67 9.89 -8.92
N ILE A 261 -10.47 8.91 -9.78
CA ILE A 261 -11.48 7.90 -10.03
C ILE A 261 -11.14 6.69 -9.18
N PHE A 262 -11.89 6.51 -8.10
CA PHE A 262 -11.83 5.28 -7.31
C PHE A 262 -12.87 4.31 -7.88
N LEU A 263 -12.41 3.34 -8.64
CA LEU A 263 -13.27 2.50 -9.45
C LEU A 263 -13.78 1.26 -8.73
N HIS A 264 -13.14 0.90 -7.64
CA HIS A 264 -13.54 -0.27 -6.88
C HIS A 264 -14.46 0.13 -5.74
N TYR A 265 -15.73 0.24 -6.03
CA TYR A 265 -16.77 0.34 -5.00
C TYR A 265 -17.04 -1.03 -4.38
N GLN A 266 -15.99 -1.68 -3.87
CA GLN A 266 -16.15 -2.93 -3.16
C GLN A 266 -16.68 -2.63 -1.77
N SER A 267 -17.98 -2.68 -1.62
CA SER A 267 -18.65 -2.72 -0.34
C SER A 267 -19.17 -4.12 -0.08
N TYR A 268 -19.32 -4.48 1.19
CA TYR A 268 -20.09 -5.66 1.53
C TYR A 268 -21.52 -5.48 1.00
N GLU A 269 -22.05 -6.48 0.32
CA GLU A 269 -23.40 -6.42 -0.24
C GLU A 269 -24.46 -6.10 0.80
N ASN A 270 -24.24 -6.55 2.02
CA ASN A 270 -25.13 -6.33 3.16
C ASN A 270 -24.41 -6.64 4.48
N VAL A 271 -25.10 -6.37 5.60
CA VAL A 271 -24.59 -6.62 6.96
C VAL A 271 -24.27 -8.10 7.19
N ARG A 272 -25.01 -9.02 6.57
CA ARG A 272 -24.74 -10.46 6.70
C ARG A 272 -23.42 -10.84 6.06
N ALA A 273 -23.14 -10.34 4.84
CA ALA A 273 -21.85 -10.53 4.17
C ALA A 273 -20.70 -10.01 5.04
N TYR A 274 -20.82 -8.80 5.59
CA TYR A 274 -19.85 -8.23 6.52
C TYR A 274 -19.60 -9.14 7.74
N LEU A 275 -20.66 -9.64 8.40
CA LEU A 275 -20.52 -10.52 9.57
C LEU A 275 -19.89 -11.87 9.20
N THR A 276 -20.23 -12.42 8.04
CA THR A 276 -19.64 -13.66 7.54
C THR A 276 -18.16 -13.48 7.27
N THR A 277 -17.76 -12.43 6.59
CA THR A 277 -16.34 -12.11 6.33
C THR A 277 -15.59 -11.85 7.63
N SER A 278 -16.20 -11.12 8.59
CA SER A 278 -15.58 -10.92 9.91
C SER A 278 -15.31 -12.24 10.63
N ALA A 279 -16.22 -13.22 10.52
CA ALA A 279 -16.02 -14.55 11.09
C ALA A 279 -14.92 -15.36 10.38
N HIS A 280 -14.82 -15.25 9.05
CA HIS A 280 -13.75 -15.91 8.29
C HIS A 280 -12.38 -15.27 8.55
N THR A 281 -12.33 -13.97 8.75
CA THR A 281 -11.08 -13.19 8.95
C THR A 281 -10.31 -13.62 10.20
N VAL A 282 -10.99 -13.91 11.31
CA VAL A 282 -10.35 -14.25 12.60
C VAL A 282 -10.76 -15.60 13.16
N SER A 283 -11.58 -16.35 12.49
CA SER A 283 -12.25 -17.59 12.90
C SER A 283 -13.35 -17.41 13.96
N PRO A 284 -14.41 -18.21 13.93
CA PRO A 284 -15.52 -18.11 14.88
C PRO A 284 -15.11 -18.26 16.36
N PRO A 285 -14.22 -19.18 16.77
CA PRO A 285 -13.79 -19.28 18.16
C PRO A 285 -13.11 -17.99 18.68
N ILE A 286 -12.28 -17.37 17.87
CA ILE A 286 -11.60 -16.10 18.23
C ILE A 286 -12.63 -14.97 18.33
N LEU A 287 -13.61 -14.93 17.43
CA LEU A 287 -14.68 -13.93 17.47
C LEU A 287 -15.52 -14.07 18.75
N ILE A 288 -15.83 -15.29 19.17
CA ILE A 288 -16.54 -15.57 20.43
C ILE A 288 -15.69 -15.09 21.63
N LEU A 289 -14.39 -15.44 21.65
CA LEU A 289 -13.49 -14.97 22.71
C LEU A 289 -13.39 -13.44 22.74
N ALA A 290 -13.33 -12.79 21.59
CA ALA A 290 -13.34 -11.33 21.52
C ALA A 290 -14.66 -10.75 22.03
N GLY A 291 -15.80 -11.37 21.75
CA GLY A 291 -17.11 -11.00 22.30
C GLY A 291 -17.13 -11.10 23.83
N ILE A 292 -16.60 -12.18 24.39
CA ILE A 292 -16.41 -12.32 25.85
C ILE A 292 -15.49 -11.19 26.35
N GLY A 293 -14.41 -10.90 25.63
CA GLY A 293 -13.47 -9.82 25.94
C GLY A 293 -14.14 -8.45 25.94
N VAL A 294 -15.00 -8.17 24.97
CA VAL A 294 -15.78 -6.91 24.91
C VAL A 294 -16.66 -6.79 26.16
N VAL A 295 -17.48 -7.79 26.46
CA VAL A 295 -18.39 -7.74 27.62
C VAL A 295 -17.60 -7.59 28.92
N ALA A 296 -16.56 -8.40 29.11
CA ALA A 296 -15.73 -8.35 30.30
C ALA A 296 -15.02 -7.00 30.48
N ALA A 297 -14.46 -6.43 29.39
CA ALA A 297 -13.78 -5.14 29.43
C ALA A 297 -14.75 -3.96 29.71
N LEU A 298 -15.97 -4.02 29.20
CA LEU A 298 -17.00 -3.01 29.50
C LEU A 298 -17.45 -3.06 30.97
N LEU A 299 -17.52 -4.26 31.56
CA LEU A 299 -17.94 -4.46 32.96
C LEU A 299 -16.80 -4.22 33.96
N ASP A 300 -15.56 -4.63 33.64
CA ASP A 300 -14.43 -4.54 34.57
C ASP A 300 -13.72 -3.19 34.50
N ARG A 301 -14.04 -2.30 35.45
CA ARG A 301 -13.52 -0.92 35.48
C ARG A 301 -12.02 -0.81 35.75
N ARG A 302 -11.35 -1.89 36.13
CA ARG A 302 -9.91 -1.90 36.46
C ARG A 302 -9.01 -1.76 35.24
N TYR A 303 -9.55 -2.03 34.02
CA TYR A 303 -8.79 -2.10 32.77
C TYR A 303 -9.31 -1.06 31.75
N PRO A 304 -8.97 0.22 31.93
CA PRO A 304 -9.51 1.29 31.07
C PRO A 304 -9.05 1.19 29.63
N ALA A 305 -7.81 0.69 29.35
CA ALA A 305 -7.35 0.53 27.97
C ALA A 305 -8.11 -0.59 27.26
N ALA A 306 -8.34 -1.74 27.92
CA ALA A 306 -9.16 -2.81 27.36
C ALA A 306 -10.60 -2.33 27.09
N ARG A 307 -11.18 -1.50 27.99
CA ARG A 307 -12.50 -0.92 27.79
C ARG A 307 -12.56 0.02 26.57
N MET A 308 -11.58 0.91 26.39
CA MET A 308 -11.51 1.79 25.23
C MET A 308 -11.36 0.97 23.95
N THR A 309 -10.59 -0.12 23.99
CA THR A 309 -10.45 -1.06 22.87
C THR A 309 -11.77 -1.77 22.56
N ALA A 310 -12.53 -2.18 23.58
CA ALA A 310 -13.85 -2.77 23.39
C ALA A 310 -14.85 -1.79 22.75
N LEU A 311 -14.88 -0.54 23.23
CA LEU A 311 -15.68 0.53 22.61
C LEU A 311 -15.26 0.79 21.16
N ALA A 312 -13.95 0.78 20.88
CA ALA A 312 -13.44 0.96 19.52
C ALA A 312 -13.88 -0.19 18.60
N LEU A 313 -13.79 -1.45 19.06
CA LEU A 313 -14.23 -2.59 18.26
C LEU A 313 -15.73 -2.54 17.99
N VAL A 314 -16.56 -2.27 19.02
CA VAL A 314 -18.01 -2.17 18.85
C VAL A 314 -18.38 -1.00 17.93
N GLY A 315 -17.79 0.18 18.16
CA GLY A 315 -18.05 1.37 17.34
C GLY A 315 -17.65 1.14 15.89
N TYR A 316 -16.51 0.49 15.66
CA TYR A 316 -16.02 0.20 14.33
C TYR A 316 -16.88 -0.83 13.59
N ALA A 317 -17.31 -1.88 14.28
CA ALA A 317 -18.24 -2.87 13.74
C ALA A 317 -19.60 -2.23 13.39
N LEU A 318 -20.12 -1.36 14.24
CA LEU A 318 -21.37 -0.62 13.94
C LEU A 318 -21.24 0.32 12.74
N VAL A 319 -20.14 1.07 12.65
CA VAL A 319 -19.87 1.94 11.50
C VAL A 319 -19.74 1.12 10.21
N THR A 320 -18.96 0.05 10.23
CA THR A 320 -18.80 -0.81 9.04
C THR A 320 -20.12 -1.47 8.64
N ALA A 321 -20.91 -1.94 9.60
CA ALA A 321 -22.23 -2.50 9.33
C ALA A 321 -23.20 -1.43 8.74
N PHE A 322 -23.17 -0.21 9.29
CA PHE A 322 -23.97 0.90 8.77
C PHE A 322 -23.59 1.26 7.32
N LEU A 323 -22.29 1.37 7.03
CA LEU A 323 -21.79 1.63 5.69
C LEU A 323 -22.12 0.49 4.71
N SER A 324 -22.08 -0.76 5.16
CA SER A 324 -22.47 -1.93 4.36
C SER A 324 -23.96 -1.96 4.04
N ALA A 325 -24.80 -1.42 4.93
CA ALA A 325 -26.25 -1.27 4.70
C ALA A 325 -26.60 -0.05 3.84
N ASN A 326 -25.70 0.95 3.72
CA ASN A 326 -25.93 2.23 3.07
C ASN A 326 -24.81 2.56 2.09
N GLN A 327 -24.58 1.71 1.10
CA GLN A 327 -23.47 1.80 0.15
C GLN A 327 -23.36 3.13 -0.60
N SER A 328 -24.50 3.81 -0.82
CA SER A 328 -24.56 5.10 -1.51
C SER A 328 -23.96 6.26 -0.70
N VAL A 329 -23.82 6.13 0.62
CA VAL A 329 -23.39 7.22 1.49
C VAL A 329 -21.88 7.46 1.41
N VAL A 330 -21.09 6.39 1.29
CA VAL A 330 -19.61 6.51 1.24
C VAL A 330 -19.02 5.40 0.36
N ALA A 331 -19.38 5.42 -0.92
CA ALA A 331 -18.91 4.45 -1.91
C ALA A 331 -17.37 4.36 -1.97
N GLN A 332 -16.67 5.48 -1.76
CA GLN A 332 -15.21 5.58 -1.86
C GLN A 332 -14.44 4.92 -0.70
N LEU A 333 -15.10 4.59 0.43
CA LEU A 333 -14.40 4.02 1.59
C LEU A 333 -14.04 2.54 1.42
N GLU A 334 -14.64 1.83 0.48
CA GLU A 334 -14.43 0.38 0.29
C GLU A 334 -14.42 -0.36 1.63
N THR A 335 -15.59 -0.66 2.16
CA THR A 335 -15.75 -1.19 3.52
C THR A 335 -14.89 -2.42 3.85
N PRO A 336 -14.55 -3.32 2.90
CA PRO A 336 -13.60 -4.39 3.16
C PRO A 336 -12.20 -3.90 3.57
N ARG A 337 -11.75 -2.76 3.05
CA ARG A 337 -10.44 -2.16 3.41
C ARG A 337 -10.34 -1.73 4.88
N LEU A 338 -11.46 -1.68 5.59
CA LEU A 338 -11.50 -1.37 7.02
C LEU A 338 -11.18 -2.59 7.91
N MET A 339 -11.16 -3.79 7.36
CA MET A 339 -11.02 -5.04 8.10
C MET A 339 -9.69 -5.19 8.88
N PRO A 340 -8.51 -4.76 8.39
CA PRO A 340 -7.26 -4.96 9.11
C PRO A 340 -7.26 -4.37 10.53
N PHE A 341 -7.74 -3.15 10.69
CA PHE A 341 -7.82 -2.51 12.01
C PHE A 341 -8.78 -3.26 12.95
N GLN A 342 -9.95 -3.65 12.45
CA GLN A 342 -10.93 -4.45 13.20
C GLN A 342 -10.34 -5.78 13.68
N ARG A 343 -9.62 -6.48 12.78
CA ARG A 343 -8.95 -7.74 13.12
C ARG A 343 -7.99 -7.56 14.29
N PHE A 344 -7.16 -6.53 14.29
CA PHE A 344 -6.19 -6.31 15.35
C PHE A 344 -6.87 -6.03 16.71
N LEU A 345 -7.94 -5.22 16.73
CA LEU A 345 -8.75 -5.02 17.94
C LEU A 345 -9.37 -6.34 18.44
N THR A 346 -9.87 -7.15 17.52
CA THR A 346 -10.49 -8.46 17.82
C THR A 346 -9.46 -9.42 18.44
N LEU A 347 -8.27 -9.55 17.82
CA LEU A 347 -7.20 -10.42 18.32
C LEU A 347 -6.72 -9.99 19.71
N TYR A 348 -6.55 -8.67 19.92
CA TYR A 348 -6.19 -8.17 21.25
C TYR A 348 -7.22 -8.51 22.31
N LEU A 349 -8.51 -8.28 22.04
CA LEU A 349 -9.59 -8.53 23.00
C LEU A 349 -9.79 -10.03 23.26
N ALA A 350 -9.61 -10.89 22.25
CA ALA A 350 -9.63 -12.34 22.44
C ALA A 350 -8.49 -12.79 23.35
N ALA A 351 -7.26 -12.32 23.12
CA ALA A 351 -6.12 -12.62 23.97
C ALA A 351 -6.29 -12.08 25.40
N TRP A 352 -6.85 -10.88 25.53
CA TRP A 352 -7.19 -10.28 26.82
C TRP A 352 -8.26 -11.08 27.55
N ALA A 353 -9.29 -11.59 26.85
CA ALA A 353 -10.32 -12.44 27.42
C ALA A 353 -9.76 -13.74 28.01
N VAL A 354 -8.86 -14.41 27.30
CA VAL A 354 -8.17 -15.61 27.80
C VAL A 354 -7.43 -15.29 29.09
N TRP A 355 -6.68 -14.20 29.12
CA TRP A 355 -5.99 -13.74 30.32
C TRP A 355 -6.97 -13.44 31.46
N TRP A 356 -8.06 -12.70 31.18
CA TRP A 356 -9.06 -12.31 32.19
C TRP A 356 -9.78 -13.52 32.79
N LEU A 357 -10.16 -14.48 31.94
CA LEU A 357 -10.76 -15.75 32.39
C LEU A 357 -9.81 -16.54 33.30
N ALA A 358 -8.54 -16.69 32.87
CA ALA A 358 -7.53 -17.38 33.66
C ALA A 358 -7.31 -16.71 35.05
N ALA A 359 -7.33 -15.36 35.07
CA ALA A 359 -7.25 -14.62 36.33
C ALA A 359 -8.47 -14.86 37.24
N ARG A 360 -9.67 -14.94 36.67
CA ARG A 360 -10.92 -15.18 37.42
C ARG A 360 -11.02 -16.61 37.93
N MET A 361 -10.53 -17.59 37.19
CA MET A 361 -10.48 -18.98 37.61
C MET A 361 -9.41 -19.27 38.67
N GLY A 362 -8.65 -18.25 39.09
CA GLY A 362 -7.60 -18.41 40.10
C GLY A 362 -6.35 -19.15 39.59
N LEU A 363 -6.27 -19.44 38.27
CA LEU A 363 -5.12 -20.10 37.65
C LEU A 363 -3.85 -19.25 37.74
N LEU A 364 -4.00 -17.96 38.03
CA LEU A 364 -2.94 -16.95 38.08
C LEU A 364 -2.51 -16.62 39.54
N GLY A 365 -2.74 -17.50 40.50
CA GLY A 365 -2.27 -17.42 41.88
C GLY A 365 -2.64 -16.14 42.64
N ARG A 366 -3.31 -16.27 43.79
CA ARG A 366 -3.86 -15.11 44.52
C ARG A 366 -2.87 -14.30 45.36
N SER A 367 -1.59 -14.64 45.45
CA SER A 367 -0.84 -14.06 46.57
C SER A 367 0.71 -14.02 46.50
N ARG A 368 1.34 -13.80 45.37
CA ARG A 368 2.75 -13.31 45.37
C ARG A 368 3.08 -12.51 44.10
N PRO A 369 3.47 -11.24 44.23
CA PRO A 369 3.54 -10.36 43.04
C PRO A 369 4.68 -10.66 42.03
N VAL A 370 5.67 -11.45 42.39
CA VAL A 370 6.83 -11.72 41.53
C VAL A 370 6.77 -13.09 40.87
N THR A 371 6.42 -14.14 41.60
CA THR A 371 6.40 -15.52 41.07
C THR A 371 5.18 -15.84 40.21
N GLY A 372 4.01 -15.25 40.53
CA GLY A 372 2.81 -15.42 39.71
C GLY A 372 2.90 -14.80 38.31
N ARG A 373 3.63 -13.68 38.17
CA ARG A 373 3.80 -12.96 36.90
C ARG A 373 4.64 -13.78 35.91
N VAL A 374 5.73 -14.37 36.36
CA VAL A 374 6.59 -15.24 35.54
C VAL A 374 5.83 -16.50 35.10
N ALA A 375 4.99 -17.08 35.99
CA ALA A 375 4.19 -18.24 35.65
C ALA A 375 3.12 -17.92 34.58
N ILE A 376 2.48 -16.75 34.67
CA ILE A 376 1.51 -16.29 33.65
C ILE A 376 2.17 -16.05 32.30
N GLU A 377 3.29 -15.36 32.30
CA GLU A 377 4.07 -15.10 31.07
C GLU A 377 4.53 -16.43 30.46
N GLY A 378 4.91 -17.40 31.29
CA GLY A 378 5.23 -18.74 30.86
C GLY A 378 4.04 -19.50 30.27
N VAL A 379 2.87 -19.49 30.93
CA VAL A 379 1.66 -20.16 30.43
C VAL A 379 1.15 -19.52 29.16
N LEU A 380 1.10 -18.19 29.07
CA LEU A 380 0.68 -17.52 27.85
C LEU A 380 1.71 -17.72 26.73
N GLY A 381 2.98 -17.76 27.06
CA GLY A 381 4.04 -18.14 26.12
C GLY A 381 3.88 -19.57 25.61
N VAL A 382 3.61 -20.52 26.50
CA VAL A 382 3.36 -21.94 26.16
C VAL A 382 2.09 -22.08 25.31
N VAL A 383 1.00 -21.39 25.67
CA VAL A 383 -0.23 -21.38 24.86
C VAL A 383 0.01 -20.76 23.50
N GLY A 384 0.76 -19.66 23.42
CA GLY A 384 1.15 -19.05 22.14
C GLY A 384 2.02 -19.98 21.30
N ILE A 385 2.99 -20.67 21.91
CA ILE A 385 3.81 -21.68 21.24
C ILE A 385 2.98 -22.90 20.84
N ALA A 386 2.08 -23.38 21.70
CA ALA A 386 1.19 -24.49 21.40
C ALA A 386 0.25 -24.15 20.24
N MET A 387 -0.34 -22.95 20.21
CA MET A 387 -1.10 -22.48 19.06
C MET A 387 -0.24 -22.44 17.79
N LEU A 388 1.00 -21.96 17.91
CA LEU A 388 1.94 -21.94 16.81
C LEU A 388 2.28 -23.35 16.32
N VAL A 389 2.58 -24.28 17.22
CA VAL A 389 2.87 -25.68 16.89
C VAL A 389 1.66 -26.34 16.23
N VAL A 390 0.45 -26.10 16.74
CA VAL A 390 -0.79 -26.58 16.11
C VAL A 390 -0.94 -26.05 14.68
N CYS A 391 -0.55 -24.81 14.44
CA CYS A 391 -0.58 -24.20 13.10
C CYS A 391 0.51 -24.73 12.16
N LEU A 392 1.57 -25.32 12.69
CA LEU A 392 2.66 -25.92 11.94
C LEU A 392 2.44 -27.37 11.55
N LEU A 393 1.54 -28.05 12.28
CA LEU A 393 1.22 -29.45 11.99
C LEU A 393 0.25 -29.52 10.80
N PRO A 394 0.46 -30.41 9.84
CA PRO A 394 -0.44 -30.63 8.71
C PRO A 394 -1.71 -31.37 9.16
N TRP A 395 -2.55 -30.69 9.91
CA TRP A 395 -3.80 -31.26 10.42
C TRP A 395 -4.92 -31.10 9.40
N SER A 396 -5.23 -32.18 8.74
CA SER A 396 -6.38 -32.25 7.82
C SER A 396 -7.75 -32.10 8.48
N ALA A 397 -7.80 -32.11 9.82
CA ALA A 397 -9.05 -32.18 10.59
C ALA A 397 -9.48 -30.87 11.26
N VAL A 398 -8.70 -29.79 11.21
CA VAL A 398 -9.05 -28.49 11.81
C VAL A 398 -9.21 -27.45 10.70
N PRO A 399 -10.42 -27.29 10.15
CA PRO A 399 -10.65 -26.37 9.02
C PRO A 399 -10.47 -24.90 9.37
N VAL A 400 -10.21 -24.56 10.62
CA VAL A 400 -10.17 -23.20 11.17
C VAL A 400 -8.75 -22.72 11.49
N LEU A 401 -7.83 -23.65 11.74
CA LEU A 401 -6.43 -23.35 12.01
C LEU A 401 -5.63 -23.71 10.75
N TYR A 402 -4.97 -22.74 10.24
CA TYR A 402 -4.20 -22.87 9.01
C TYR A 402 -3.09 -23.93 9.09
N ARG A 403 -2.89 -24.66 8.02
CA ARG A 403 -1.93 -25.77 7.90
C ARG A 403 -0.45 -25.36 7.89
N GLY A 404 -0.14 -24.13 8.20
CA GLY A 404 1.16 -23.49 8.10
C GLY A 404 1.08 -22.22 7.25
N LEU A 405 2.12 -21.41 7.23
CA LEU A 405 2.19 -20.31 6.27
C LEU A 405 2.34 -20.91 4.87
N PRO A 406 1.45 -20.62 3.90
CA PRO A 406 1.56 -21.18 2.57
C PRO A 406 2.87 -20.75 1.91
N PRO A 407 3.43 -21.56 1.00
CA PRO A 407 4.48 -21.08 0.12
C PRO A 407 3.92 -19.89 -0.66
N THR A 408 4.70 -18.83 -0.75
CA THR A 408 4.33 -17.63 -1.51
C THR A 408 5.28 -17.48 -2.68
N PRO A 409 4.78 -17.24 -3.88
CA PRO A 409 5.59 -16.99 -5.06
C PRO A 409 6.59 -15.85 -4.80
N THR A 410 7.77 -15.98 -5.38
CA THR A 410 8.84 -14.99 -5.26
C THR A 410 9.51 -14.75 -6.61
N THR A 411 10.15 -13.59 -6.74
CA THR A 411 10.90 -13.20 -7.95
C THR A 411 12.18 -14.02 -8.18
N GLY A 412 12.61 -14.83 -7.21
CA GLY A 412 13.82 -15.66 -7.33
C GLY A 412 13.61 -16.90 -8.20
N THR A 413 13.10 -16.76 -9.43
CA THR A 413 12.81 -17.84 -10.39
C THR A 413 13.35 -17.50 -11.77
N THR A 414 13.56 -18.52 -12.60
CA THR A 414 13.97 -18.37 -14.02
C THR A 414 12.99 -17.49 -14.80
N ALA A 415 11.68 -17.64 -14.58
CA ALA A 415 10.67 -16.86 -15.30
C ALA A 415 10.83 -15.34 -15.08
N TYR A 416 11.16 -14.92 -13.86
CA TYR A 416 11.44 -13.51 -13.56
C TYR A 416 12.80 -13.07 -14.09
N ALA A 417 13.82 -13.92 -14.09
CA ALA A 417 15.10 -13.60 -14.67
C ALA A 417 15.00 -13.36 -16.18
N ASP A 418 14.30 -14.24 -16.90
CA ASP A 418 14.06 -14.10 -18.33
C ASP A 418 13.25 -12.86 -18.66
N PHE A 419 12.24 -12.52 -17.85
CA PHE A 419 11.47 -11.27 -17.99
C PHE A 419 12.37 -10.04 -17.81
N THR A 420 13.18 -10.01 -16.76
CA THR A 420 14.12 -8.92 -16.48
C THR A 420 15.09 -8.69 -17.64
N GLU A 421 15.66 -9.78 -18.19
CA GLU A 421 16.56 -9.70 -19.34
C GLU A 421 15.83 -9.23 -20.61
N ALA A 422 14.59 -9.66 -20.83
CA ALA A 422 13.77 -9.20 -21.95
C ALA A 422 13.49 -7.69 -21.87
N VAL A 423 13.14 -7.18 -20.68
CA VAL A 423 12.89 -5.74 -20.48
C VAL A 423 14.16 -4.92 -20.69
N LYS A 424 15.31 -5.35 -20.17
CA LYS A 424 16.62 -4.71 -20.39
C LYS A 424 17.00 -4.67 -21.88
N ALA A 425 16.80 -5.78 -22.58
CA ALA A 425 17.06 -5.83 -24.01
C ALA A 425 16.15 -4.89 -24.80
N ALA A 426 14.86 -4.82 -24.42
CA ALA A 426 13.91 -3.89 -25.03
C ALA A 426 14.25 -2.43 -24.71
N ASP A 427 14.71 -2.10 -23.49
CA ASP A 427 15.15 -0.76 -23.11
C ASP A 427 16.28 -0.27 -24.02
N GLY A 428 17.29 -1.12 -24.25
CA GLY A 428 18.39 -0.81 -25.15
C GLY A 428 17.99 -0.66 -26.65
N LEU A 429 16.79 -1.12 -27.02
CA LEU A 429 16.24 -1.03 -28.37
C LEU A 429 15.17 0.06 -28.50
N THR A 430 14.68 0.59 -27.37
CA THR A 430 13.66 1.65 -27.38
C THR A 430 14.28 2.95 -27.87
N PRO A 431 13.74 3.58 -28.93
CA PRO A 431 14.28 4.85 -29.40
C PRO A 431 14.11 5.94 -28.36
N ASP A 432 14.99 6.94 -28.40
CA ASP A 432 14.89 8.10 -27.52
C ASP A 432 13.48 8.71 -27.58
N GLY A 433 12.87 8.87 -26.41
CA GLY A 433 11.49 9.36 -26.29
C GLY A 433 10.41 8.39 -26.78
N GLY A 434 10.72 7.13 -26.95
CA GLY A 434 9.75 6.06 -27.20
C GLY A 434 9.21 5.46 -25.91
N ALA A 435 8.04 4.82 -25.98
CA ALA A 435 7.47 4.00 -24.92
C ALA A 435 7.69 2.51 -25.21
N MET A 436 7.61 1.70 -24.16
CA MET A 436 7.63 0.23 -24.25
C MET A 436 6.24 -0.31 -23.92
N LEU A 437 5.76 -1.25 -24.71
CA LEU A 437 4.52 -2.00 -24.45
C LEU A 437 4.86 -3.41 -23.94
N VAL A 438 4.28 -3.79 -22.79
CA VAL A 438 4.42 -5.13 -22.22
C VAL A 438 3.10 -5.86 -22.34
N LEU A 439 3.07 -6.92 -23.13
CA LEU A 439 1.87 -7.74 -23.38
C LEU A 439 1.98 -9.10 -22.70
N GLY A 440 1.00 -9.40 -21.86
CA GLY A 440 0.94 -10.65 -21.12
C GLY A 440 1.59 -10.54 -19.73
N THR A 441 1.66 -11.67 -19.05
CA THR A 441 2.13 -11.76 -17.65
C THR A 441 3.13 -12.89 -17.45
N ILE A 442 3.74 -12.96 -16.27
CA ILE A 442 4.74 -13.95 -15.92
C ILE A 442 4.05 -15.25 -15.52
N ILE A 443 4.53 -16.39 -16.03
CA ILE A 443 4.16 -17.71 -15.53
C ILE A 443 5.02 -17.99 -14.32
N GLY A 444 4.43 -17.97 -13.15
CA GLY A 444 5.08 -18.24 -11.87
C GLY A 444 4.68 -19.57 -11.25
N ASP A 445 5.08 -19.77 -10.01
CA ASP A 445 4.66 -20.91 -9.21
C ASP A 445 3.15 -20.86 -8.95
N PRO A 446 2.47 -22.02 -8.85
CA PRO A 446 1.03 -22.07 -8.58
C PRO A 446 0.65 -21.38 -7.28
N ILE A 447 -0.32 -20.47 -7.33
CA ILE A 447 -0.95 -19.83 -6.18
C ILE A 447 -2.31 -20.46 -5.97
N ASP A 448 -2.57 -21.05 -4.79
CA ASP A 448 -3.90 -21.54 -4.43
C ASP A 448 -4.73 -20.41 -3.80
N LEU A 449 -5.68 -19.91 -4.56
CA LEU A 449 -6.65 -18.91 -4.10
C LEU A 449 -7.98 -19.59 -3.73
N GLY A 450 -7.95 -20.37 -2.65
CA GLY A 450 -9.17 -21.00 -2.12
C GLY A 450 -9.74 -22.14 -2.98
N GLY A 451 -8.86 -22.99 -3.50
CA GLY A 451 -9.20 -24.16 -4.33
C GLY A 451 -9.10 -23.91 -5.83
N THR A 452 -8.73 -22.69 -6.25
CA THR A 452 -8.37 -22.39 -7.63
C THR A 452 -6.87 -22.16 -7.69
N ALA A 453 -6.12 -23.08 -8.28
CA ALA A 453 -4.70 -22.91 -8.54
C ALA A 453 -4.50 -22.00 -9.75
N ILE A 454 -3.78 -20.91 -9.55
CA ILE A 454 -3.37 -19.99 -10.61
C ILE A 454 -1.87 -20.14 -10.81
N THR A 455 -1.43 -20.33 -12.04
CA THR A 455 -0.04 -20.59 -12.41
C THR A 455 0.70 -19.38 -12.97
N TRP A 456 0.05 -18.22 -12.98
CA TRP A 456 0.67 -16.96 -13.43
C TRP A 456 0.58 -15.89 -12.36
N ASP A 457 1.53 -15.00 -12.35
CA ASP A 457 1.51 -13.79 -11.54
C ASP A 457 0.75 -12.70 -12.29
N TRP A 458 -0.38 -12.27 -11.76
CA TRP A 458 -1.29 -11.33 -12.41
C TRP A 458 -0.61 -10.03 -12.81
N HIS A 459 0.27 -9.52 -11.98
CA HIS A 459 0.95 -8.25 -12.15
C HIS A 459 2.47 -8.36 -12.17
N GLY A 460 3.00 -9.53 -12.44
CA GLY A 460 4.45 -9.74 -12.48
C GLY A 460 5.16 -8.81 -13.48
N ASN A 461 4.49 -8.49 -14.58
CA ASN A 461 4.94 -7.54 -15.60
C ASN A 461 5.10 -6.11 -15.05
N LEU A 462 4.41 -5.72 -13.97
CA LEU A 462 4.57 -4.41 -13.32
C LEU A 462 5.93 -4.22 -12.61
N LEU A 463 6.81 -5.22 -12.63
CA LEU A 463 8.21 -5.07 -12.26
C LEU A 463 9.07 -4.43 -13.38
N ALA A 464 8.60 -4.31 -14.59
CA ALA A 464 9.36 -3.70 -15.68
C ALA A 464 10.01 -2.34 -15.32
N PRO A 465 9.37 -1.43 -14.53
CA PRO A 465 10.00 -0.17 -14.13
C PRO A 465 11.24 -0.30 -13.27
N THR A 466 11.58 -1.50 -12.80
CA THR A 466 12.86 -1.73 -12.10
C THR A 466 14.05 -1.86 -13.03
N GLU A 467 13.80 -2.10 -14.31
CA GLU A 467 14.80 -2.45 -15.32
C GLU A 467 14.85 -1.47 -16.51
N THR A 468 13.91 -0.54 -16.58
CA THR A 468 13.83 0.48 -17.65
C THR A 468 13.40 1.84 -17.11
N THR A 469 13.84 2.91 -17.75
CA THR A 469 13.37 4.28 -17.52
C THR A 469 12.37 4.72 -18.59
N ALA A 470 12.17 3.92 -19.64
CA ALA A 470 11.19 4.22 -20.67
C ALA A 470 9.77 4.26 -20.09
N PRO A 471 8.90 5.14 -20.58
CA PRO A 471 7.47 5.07 -20.29
C PRO A 471 6.89 3.71 -20.71
N LEU A 472 6.05 3.15 -19.85
CA LEU A 472 5.52 1.81 -20.01
C LEU A 472 4.00 1.82 -20.18
N LEU A 473 3.54 0.98 -21.09
CA LEU A 473 2.13 0.60 -21.21
C LEU A 473 2.01 -0.90 -21.02
N TYR A 474 0.91 -1.32 -20.43
CA TYR A 474 0.61 -2.71 -20.15
C TYR A 474 -0.75 -3.08 -20.71
N ASN A 475 -0.87 -4.29 -21.17
CA ASN A 475 -2.16 -4.92 -21.38
C ASN A 475 -2.55 -5.62 -20.07
N ASP A 476 -3.02 -4.85 -19.08
CA ASP A 476 -3.34 -5.34 -17.76
C ASP A 476 -4.84 -5.14 -17.46
N TRP A 477 -5.56 -6.24 -17.25
CA TRP A 477 -7.00 -6.25 -17.00
C TRP A 477 -7.44 -5.54 -15.71
N LEU A 478 -6.57 -5.41 -14.72
CA LEU A 478 -6.91 -4.70 -13.48
C LEU A 478 -7.26 -3.23 -13.72
N TRP A 479 -6.67 -2.68 -14.76
CA TRP A 479 -6.89 -1.30 -15.14
C TRP A 479 -8.05 -1.14 -16.11
N ASP A 480 -8.49 -2.25 -16.72
CA ASP A 480 -9.58 -2.35 -17.67
C ASP A 480 -10.99 -2.16 -17.05
N TRP A 481 -11.12 -2.43 -15.78
CA TRP A 481 -12.35 -2.12 -15.05
C TRP A 481 -12.76 -0.65 -15.13
N HIS A 482 -11.94 0.14 -15.77
CA HIS A 482 -12.07 1.56 -15.96
C HIS A 482 -12.63 1.94 -17.33
N GLU A 483 -12.79 1.00 -18.24
CA GLU A 483 -13.34 1.24 -19.59
C GLU A 483 -14.72 1.90 -19.56
N GLY A 484 -15.57 1.55 -18.64
CA GLY A 484 -16.89 2.17 -18.49
C GLY A 484 -16.85 3.68 -18.16
N HIS A 485 -15.65 4.23 -17.94
CA HIS A 485 -15.41 5.61 -17.58
C HIS A 485 -14.60 6.38 -18.64
N ALA A 486 -14.29 5.75 -19.77
CA ALA A 486 -13.68 6.42 -20.92
C ALA A 486 -14.54 7.64 -21.29
N GLY A 487 -13.94 8.84 -21.19
CA GLY A 487 -14.65 10.10 -21.44
C GLY A 487 -15.23 10.79 -20.21
N THR A 488 -15.19 10.22 -19.00
CA THR A 488 -15.48 10.99 -17.78
C THR A 488 -14.35 11.99 -17.51
N PRO A 489 -14.65 13.19 -16.97
CA PRO A 489 -13.64 14.20 -16.65
C PRO A 489 -12.84 13.82 -15.40
N GLY A 490 -12.36 12.60 -15.29
CA GLY A 490 -11.56 12.08 -14.21
C GLY A 490 -10.22 11.57 -14.72
N TYR A 491 -9.29 11.33 -13.78
CA TYR A 491 -8.04 10.69 -14.09
C TYR A 491 -8.28 9.18 -14.24
N ASN A 492 -8.05 8.70 -15.44
CA ASN A 492 -8.24 7.31 -15.80
C ASN A 492 -6.86 6.70 -16.06
N PHE A 493 -6.47 5.69 -15.30
CA PHE A 493 -5.16 5.07 -15.41
C PHE A 493 -4.93 4.36 -16.74
N ASP A 494 -5.99 3.92 -17.37
CA ASP A 494 -5.90 3.16 -18.60
C ASP A 494 -6.18 4.01 -19.84
N ASN A 495 -6.91 5.11 -19.72
CA ASN A 495 -7.34 5.93 -20.86
C ASN A 495 -7.77 5.10 -22.09
N GLY A 496 -8.32 3.91 -21.89
CA GLY A 496 -8.65 2.96 -22.95
C GLY A 496 -7.42 2.24 -23.56
N HIS A 497 -6.32 2.11 -22.82
CA HIS A 497 -5.10 1.43 -23.28
C HIS A 497 -5.16 -0.09 -23.16
N TYR A 498 -6.17 -0.62 -22.48
CA TYR A 498 -6.37 -2.05 -22.41
C TYR A 498 -7.13 -2.58 -23.61
N TYR A 499 -6.61 -3.65 -24.17
CA TYR A 499 -7.30 -4.41 -25.21
C TYR A 499 -7.33 -5.89 -24.82
N PRO A 500 -8.53 -6.49 -24.70
CA PRO A 500 -8.68 -7.93 -24.48
C PRO A 500 -8.02 -8.73 -25.61
N ASP A 501 -8.10 -8.22 -26.85
CA ASP A 501 -7.40 -8.76 -28.00
C ASP A 501 -6.04 -8.07 -28.19
N PRO A 502 -4.90 -8.76 -27.97
CA PRO A 502 -3.58 -8.21 -28.19
C PRO A 502 -3.34 -7.68 -29.61
N ALA A 503 -4.05 -8.19 -30.61
CA ALA A 503 -3.93 -7.70 -32.00
C ALA A 503 -4.29 -6.22 -32.09
N ASN A 504 -5.29 -5.75 -31.35
CA ASN A 504 -5.69 -4.35 -31.32
C ASN A 504 -4.59 -3.45 -30.72
N ALA A 505 -3.86 -3.92 -29.70
CA ALA A 505 -2.74 -3.21 -29.11
C ALA A 505 -1.51 -3.15 -30.02
N LEU A 506 -1.47 -4.01 -31.07
CA LEU A 506 -0.39 -4.07 -32.06
C LEU A 506 -0.76 -3.42 -33.40
N ASP A 507 -1.94 -2.79 -33.49
CA ASP A 507 -2.31 -2.00 -34.66
C ASP A 507 -1.42 -0.76 -34.79
N ALA A 508 -1.10 -0.37 -36.04
CA ALA A 508 -0.24 0.77 -36.32
C ALA A 508 -0.77 2.07 -35.68
N SER A 509 -2.10 2.26 -35.69
CA SER A 509 -2.74 3.43 -35.09
C SER A 509 -2.54 3.47 -33.58
N TYR A 510 -2.68 2.35 -32.88
CA TYR A 510 -2.46 2.27 -31.44
C TYR A 510 -0.98 2.53 -31.09
N LEU A 511 -0.07 1.82 -31.76
CA LEU A 511 1.37 1.96 -31.54
C LEU A 511 1.84 3.40 -31.74
N GLN A 512 1.35 4.07 -32.79
CA GLN A 512 1.66 5.47 -33.08
C GLN A 512 1.02 6.44 -32.08
N THR A 513 -0.25 6.24 -31.73
CA THR A 513 -0.98 7.10 -30.78
C THR A 513 -0.32 7.11 -29.41
N HIS A 514 0.28 5.99 -28.99
CA HIS A 514 0.91 5.85 -27.67
C HIS A 514 2.43 6.00 -27.70
N GLY A 515 3.03 6.24 -28.86
CA GLY A 515 4.48 6.45 -28.98
C GLY A 515 5.31 5.20 -28.69
N ILE A 516 4.77 4.01 -29.01
CA ILE A 516 5.42 2.73 -28.71
C ILE A 516 6.57 2.49 -29.68
N GLY A 517 7.77 2.26 -29.14
CA GLY A 517 8.98 1.93 -29.89
C GLY A 517 9.37 0.46 -29.80
N THR A 518 9.06 -0.19 -28.67
CA THR A 518 9.38 -1.60 -28.43
C THR A 518 8.21 -2.34 -27.80
N VAL A 519 8.14 -3.65 -28.04
CA VAL A 519 7.13 -4.55 -27.48
C VAL A 519 7.82 -5.75 -26.85
N VAL A 520 7.46 -6.05 -25.61
CA VAL A 520 7.86 -7.26 -24.87
C VAL A 520 6.62 -8.11 -24.69
N VAL A 521 6.65 -9.35 -25.16
CA VAL A 521 5.43 -10.17 -25.23
C VAL A 521 5.67 -11.60 -24.81
N THR A 522 4.68 -12.21 -24.14
CA THR A 522 4.68 -13.63 -23.76
C THR A 522 3.42 -14.35 -24.26
N ASP A 523 3.39 -15.68 -24.11
CA ASP A 523 2.25 -16.52 -24.50
C ASP A 523 1.02 -16.35 -23.59
N VAL A 524 1.19 -15.81 -22.38
CA VAL A 524 0.12 -15.73 -21.37
C VAL A 524 -0.50 -14.35 -21.36
N ALA A 525 -1.73 -14.26 -21.86
CA ALA A 525 -2.52 -13.04 -21.78
C ALA A 525 -3.11 -12.84 -20.38
N THR A 526 -3.08 -11.62 -19.87
CA THR A 526 -3.79 -11.25 -18.65
C THR A 526 -5.31 -11.42 -18.76
N SER A 527 -5.85 -11.32 -19.98
CA SER A 527 -7.26 -11.59 -20.29
C SER A 527 -7.73 -13.02 -19.99
N GLN A 528 -6.81 -13.98 -19.82
CA GLN A 528 -7.17 -15.33 -19.35
C GLN A 528 -7.89 -15.34 -18.01
N LEU A 529 -7.74 -14.26 -17.24
CA LEU A 529 -8.32 -14.09 -15.92
C LEU A 529 -9.76 -13.58 -15.94
N VAL A 530 -10.23 -13.08 -17.09
CA VAL A 530 -11.58 -12.53 -17.23
C VAL A 530 -12.51 -13.62 -17.76
N PRO A 531 -13.48 -14.11 -16.96
CA PRO A 531 -14.41 -15.11 -17.41
C PRO A 531 -15.19 -14.67 -18.66
N GLY A 532 -15.20 -15.50 -19.70
CA GLY A 532 -15.97 -15.26 -20.93
C GLY A 532 -15.25 -14.41 -21.99
N VAL A 533 -14.04 -13.94 -21.72
CA VAL A 533 -13.18 -13.29 -22.72
C VAL A 533 -12.42 -14.37 -23.50
N ALA A 534 -12.32 -14.20 -24.82
CA ALA A 534 -11.43 -15.03 -25.63
C ALA A 534 -10.01 -14.93 -25.09
N ASN A 535 -9.28 -16.03 -25.13
CA ASN A 535 -7.92 -16.11 -24.64
C ASN A 535 -6.92 -16.04 -25.82
N PRO A 536 -6.69 -14.86 -26.40
CA PRO A 536 -5.76 -14.72 -27.49
C PRO A 536 -4.32 -14.89 -26.97
N ASN A 537 -3.48 -15.53 -27.78
CA ASN A 537 -2.07 -15.66 -27.50
C ASN A 537 -1.34 -14.36 -27.95
N PRO A 538 -0.82 -13.54 -27.02
CA PRO A 538 -0.19 -12.28 -27.39
C PRO A 538 1.07 -12.49 -28.26
N ARG A 539 1.81 -13.57 -28.02
CA ARG A 539 3.03 -13.91 -28.76
C ARG A 539 2.73 -14.27 -30.21
N GLU A 540 1.62 -14.99 -30.45
CA GLU A 540 1.17 -15.30 -31.79
C GLU A 540 0.69 -14.05 -32.54
N ALA A 541 -0.05 -13.16 -31.86
CA ALA A 541 -0.44 -11.87 -32.43
C ALA A 541 0.80 -11.02 -32.81
N ALA A 542 1.83 -10.99 -31.99
CA ALA A 542 3.07 -10.26 -32.29
C ALA A 542 3.83 -10.87 -33.47
N ARG A 543 3.90 -12.20 -33.57
CA ARG A 543 4.57 -12.89 -34.69
C ARG A 543 3.93 -12.64 -36.04
N THR A 544 2.62 -12.43 -36.07
CA THR A 544 1.84 -12.18 -37.28
C THR A 544 1.65 -10.71 -37.59
N SER A 545 2.01 -9.80 -36.67
CA SER A 545 1.86 -8.36 -36.85
C SER A 545 2.82 -7.81 -37.90
N PRO A 546 2.33 -7.12 -38.95
CA PRO A 546 3.18 -6.46 -39.95
C PRO A 546 3.91 -5.22 -39.40
N ASN A 547 3.48 -4.74 -38.23
CA ASN A 547 4.00 -3.51 -37.62
C ASN A 547 5.24 -3.75 -36.75
N LEU A 548 5.63 -5.03 -36.55
CA LEU A 548 6.69 -5.40 -35.63
C LEU A 548 7.84 -6.11 -36.34
N MET A 549 9.06 -5.88 -35.82
CA MET A 549 10.26 -6.60 -36.23
C MET A 549 10.80 -7.39 -35.02
N PHE A 550 10.80 -8.71 -35.13
CA PHE A 550 11.37 -9.58 -34.11
C PHE A 550 12.87 -9.29 -33.87
N ARG A 551 13.30 -9.30 -32.63
CA ARG A 551 14.69 -9.09 -32.23
C ARG A 551 15.30 -10.28 -31.52
N GLN A 552 14.70 -10.73 -30.42
CA GLN A 552 15.27 -11.79 -29.59
C GLN A 552 14.21 -12.43 -28.68
N THR A 553 14.48 -13.67 -28.29
CA THR A 553 13.68 -14.41 -27.31
C THR A 553 14.46 -14.58 -26.00
N PHE A 554 13.77 -14.41 -24.86
CA PHE A 554 14.25 -14.66 -23.51
C PHE A 554 13.25 -15.59 -22.79
N GLY A 555 13.52 -16.89 -22.79
CA GLY A 555 12.60 -17.89 -22.26
C GLY A 555 11.21 -17.82 -22.89
N ALA A 556 10.21 -17.47 -22.10
CA ALA A 556 8.84 -17.27 -22.58
C ALA A 556 8.59 -15.89 -23.21
N TRP A 557 9.57 -14.99 -23.24
CA TRP A 557 9.41 -13.61 -23.70
C TRP A 557 10.09 -13.37 -25.04
N ASP A 558 9.36 -12.76 -25.96
CA ASP A 558 9.89 -12.25 -27.22
C ASP A 558 9.96 -10.70 -27.20
N VAL A 559 11.03 -10.15 -27.74
CA VAL A 559 11.27 -8.73 -27.86
C VAL A 559 11.16 -8.31 -29.33
N TYR A 560 10.40 -7.26 -29.59
CA TYR A 560 10.20 -6.67 -30.92
C TYR A 560 10.49 -5.18 -30.88
N THR A 561 10.92 -4.62 -32.03
CA THR A 561 10.86 -3.19 -32.29
C THR A 561 9.68 -2.88 -33.21
N VAL A 562 9.07 -1.71 -33.02
CA VAL A 562 8.00 -1.21 -33.89
C VAL A 562 8.60 -0.67 -35.19
N ASN A 563 7.98 -0.96 -36.32
CA ASN A 563 8.34 -0.38 -37.62
C ASN A 563 7.87 1.07 -37.64
N ASP A 564 8.77 2.01 -38.01
CA ASP A 564 8.49 3.45 -38.06
C ASP A 564 7.87 4.01 -36.77
N PRO A 565 8.53 3.88 -35.60
CA PRO A 565 7.99 4.27 -34.30
C PRO A 565 7.79 5.79 -34.24
N THR A 566 6.67 6.22 -33.66
CA THR A 566 6.40 7.64 -33.40
C THR A 566 6.88 7.95 -31.96
N PRO A 567 7.64 9.04 -31.75
CA PRO A 567 8.05 9.39 -30.38
C PRO A 567 6.88 9.91 -29.54
N LEU A 568 7.06 9.92 -28.22
CA LEU A 568 6.04 10.43 -27.27
C LEU A 568 5.69 11.91 -27.49
N VAL A 569 6.60 12.67 -28.06
CA VAL A 569 6.38 14.10 -28.34
C VAL A 569 6.53 14.33 -29.83
N THR A 570 5.52 14.93 -30.45
CA THR A 570 5.55 15.28 -31.89
C THR A 570 4.98 16.66 -32.12
N ASP A 571 5.45 17.33 -33.15
CA ASP A 571 4.85 18.56 -33.70
C ASP A 571 4.21 18.24 -35.06
N GLY A 572 2.89 18.02 -35.04
CA GLY A 572 2.22 17.40 -36.18
C GLY A 572 2.80 16.03 -36.50
N ALA A 573 3.31 15.85 -37.72
CA ALA A 573 3.98 14.61 -38.15
C ALA A 573 5.50 14.60 -37.86
N SER A 574 6.07 15.70 -37.37
CA SER A 574 7.50 15.86 -37.19
C SER A 574 7.97 15.31 -35.85
N ALA A 575 9.01 14.49 -35.87
CA ALA A 575 9.74 14.05 -34.69
C ALA A 575 10.69 15.16 -34.18
N PRO A 576 10.96 15.24 -32.87
CA PRO A 576 11.95 16.16 -32.34
C PRO A 576 13.37 15.74 -32.77
N SER A 577 14.25 16.72 -32.94
CA SER A 577 15.68 16.48 -33.20
C SER A 577 16.42 15.99 -31.93
N GLN A 578 15.90 16.34 -30.75
CA GLN A 578 16.36 15.88 -29.44
C GLN A 578 15.15 15.74 -28.54
N ILE A 579 15.12 14.68 -27.74
CA ILE A 579 14.07 14.43 -26.74
C ILE A 579 14.67 13.79 -25.49
N THR A 580 14.20 14.23 -24.33
CA THR A 580 14.46 13.60 -23.04
C THR A 580 13.14 13.47 -22.30
N VAL A 581 12.85 12.29 -21.80
CA VAL A 581 11.64 11.98 -21.01
C VAL A 581 12.07 11.39 -19.69
N GLU A 582 11.77 12.10 -18.62
CA GLU A 582 12.06 11.71 -17.23
C GLU A 582 10.77 11.74 -16.40
N ASN A 583 10.79 11.17 -15.21
CA ASN A 583 9.66 11.23 -14.29
C ASN A 583 9.37 12.70 -13.89
N GLY A 584 8.33 13.27 -14.49
CA GLY A 584 7.90 14.65 -14.22
C GLY A 584 8.63 15.73 -15.00
N ARG A 585 9.45 15.38 -16.01
CA ARG A 585 10.12 16.33 -16.90
C ARG A 585 10.20 15.78 -18.33
N ILE A 586 9.83 16.62 -19.29
CA ILE A 586 9.96 16.30 -20.73
C ILE A 586 10.61 17.50 -21.40
N GLU A 587 11.66 17.24 -22.17
CA GLU A 587 12.30 18.24 -23.03
C GLU A 587 12.31 17.73 -24.45
N ALA A 588 11.94 18.61 -25.40
CA ALA A 588 11.99 18.30 -26.83
C ALA A 588 12.44 19.52 -27.64
N THR A 589 13.23 19.29 -28.68
CA THR A 589 13.70 20.34 -29.60
C THR A 589 13.26 20.00 -31.03
N PHE A 590 12.64 20.95 -31.70
CA PHE A 590 12.22 20.82 -33.08
C PHE A 590 12.94 21.87 -33.92
N ALA A 591 13.41 21.48 -35.10
CA ALA A 591 14.04 22.40 -36.06
C ALA A 591 13.02 23.37 -36.66
N GLU A 592 11.81 22.87 -36.91
CA GLU A 592 10.68 23.64 -37.45
C GLU A 592 9.41 23.26 -36.70
N GLY A 593 8.73 24.24 -36.14
CA GLY A 593 7.45 24.07 -35.44
C GLY A 593 6.27 24.25 -36.40
N SER A 594 5.23 23.41 -36.24
CA SER A 594 4.01 23.46 -37.08
C SER A 594 2.81 24.10 -36.36
N GLY A 595 2.94 24.47 -35.11
CA GLY A 595 1.91 25.18 -34.34
C GLY A 595 1.33 24.42 -33.13
N GLN A 596 1.36 23.09 -33.10
CA GLN A 596 0.82 22.33 -32.01
C GLN A 596 1.64 21.07 -31.72
N ILE A 597 2.14 20.98 -30.49
CA ILE A 597 2.93 19.85 -30.02
C ILE A 597 2.01 18.93 -29.24
N ALA A 598 1.95 17.65 -29.63
CA ALA A 598 1.27 16.59 -28.95
C ALA A 598 2.25 15.82 -28.03
N ILE A 599 1.86 15.60 -26.80
CA ILE A 599 2.62 14.86 -25.80
C ILE A 599 1.77 13.68 -25.32
N ARG A 600 2.20 12.45 -25.60
CA ARG A 600 1.49 11.19 -25.36
C ARG A 600 1.65 10.71 -23.92
N GLN A 601 1.49 11.63 -22.99
CA GLN A 601 1.34 11.33 -21.56
C GLN A 601 0.04 11.94 -21.04
N ASN A 602 -0.47 11.36 -19.96
CA ASN A 602 -1.73 11.79 -19.37
C ASN A 602 -1.65 13.24 -18.89
N TRP A 603 -2.68 14.01 -19.23
CA TRP A 603 -2.81 15.36 -18.76
C TRP A 603 -3.12 15.43 -17.27
N PHE A 604 -2.47 16.36 -16.57
CA PHE A 604 -2.80 16.70 -15.20
C PHE A 604 -2.56 18.21 -14.96
N PRO A 605 -3.36 18.88 -14.09
CA PRO A 605 -3.27 20.35 -13.95
C PRO A 605 -1.93 20.90 -13.42
N ARG A 606 -1.04 20.05 -12.93
CA ARG A 606 0.29 20.44 -12.47
C ARG A 606 1.34 20.53 -13.57
N TRP A 607 1.06 20.03 -14.76
CA TRP A 607 1.97 20.18 -15.87
C TRP A 607 2.06 21.64 -16.30
N GLN A 608 3.26 22.14 -16.40
CA GLN A 608 3.58 23.49 -16.90
C GLN A 608 4.55 23.37 -18.07
N ALA A 609 4.27 24.14 -19.12
CA ALA A 609 5.09 24.15 -20.31
C ALA A 609 5.75 25.50 -20.52
N THR A 610 6.97 25.48 -21.04
CA THR A 610 7.62 26.62 -21.64
C THR A 610 8.03 26.26 -23.06
N VAL A 611 7.78 27.21 -23.99
CA VAL A 611 8.22 27.11 -25.37
C VAL A 611 9.18 28.27 -25.62
N ASN A 612 10.43 27.96 -25.99
CA ASN A 612 11.51 28.95 -26.15
C ASN A 612 11.67 29.85 -24.90
N GLY A 613 11.45 29.30 -23.69
CA GLY A 613 11.52 30.02 -22.41
C GLY A 613 10.27 30.83 -22.04
N VAL A 614 9.26 30.89 -22.91
CA VAL A 614 7.98 31.57 -22.65
C VAL A 614 6.97 30.54 -22.10
N SER A 615 6.30 30.87 -21.00
CA SER A 615 5.26 30.03 -20.41
C SER A 615 4.03 29.96 -21.32
N VAL A 616 3.55 28.76 -21.58
CA VAL A 616 2.36 28.48 -22.39
C VAL A 616 1.43 27.50 -21.66
N PRO A 617 0.12 27.56 -21.91
CA PRO A 617 -0.81 26.62 -21.30
C PRO A 617 -0.58 25.20 -21.82
N VAL A 618 -0.82 24.20 -20.93
CA VAL A 618 -0.91 22.79 -21.29
C VAL A 618 -2.39 22.43 -21.36
N GLU A 619 -2.86 22.13 -22.54
CA GLU A 619 -4.24 21.77 -22.80
C GLU A 619 -4.43 20.25 -22.73
N ARG A 620 -5.64 19.82 -22.34
CA ARG A 620 -6.04 18.42 -22.35
C ARG A 620 -6.59 18.08 -23.74
N ALA A 621 -5.99 17.09 -24.39
CA ALA A 621 -6.50 16.53 -25.64
C ALA A 621 -7.78 15.70 -25.40
N SER A 622 -8.51 15.37 -26.46
CA SER A 622 -9.74 14.58 -26.40
C SER A 622 -9.50 13.14 -25.90
N ASP A 623 -8.31 12.60 -26.10
CA ASP A 623 -7.86 11.30 -25.64
C ASP A 623 -7.28 11.31 -24.20
N GLY A 624 -7.31 12.47 -23.53
CA GLY A 624 -6.77 12.63 -22.18
C GLY A 624 -5.27 12.92 -22.11
N THR A 625 -4.56 12.98 -23.24
CA THR A 625 -3.14 13.36 -23.32
C THR A 625 -2.94 14.88 -23.30
N MET A 626 -1.73 15.36 -23.54
CA MET A 626 -1.39 16.78 -23.46
C MET A 626 -1.15 17.41 -24.83
N LEU A 627 -1.58 18.67 -24.98
CA LEU A 627 -1.30 19.52 -26.13
C LEU A 627 -0.67 20.84 -25.67
N VAL A 628 0.30 21.34 -26.45
CA VAL A 628 0.96 22.63 -26.22
C VAL A 628 1.05 23.39 -27.53
N SER A 629 0.56 24.65 -27.53
CA SER A 629 0.70 25.54 -28.69
C SER A 629 2.14 26.01 -28.80
N ALA A 630 2.68 25.99 -30.01
CA ALA A 630 4.04 26.44 -30.33
C ALA A 630 4.05 27.42 -31.51
N PRO A 631 5.02 28.36 -31.58
CA PRO A 631 5.18 29.23 -32.75
C PRO A 631 5.78 28.43 -33.92
N SER A 632 5.65 28.97 -35.13
CA SER A 632 6.42 28.48 -36.29
C SER A 632 7.91 28.76 -36.11
N GLY A 633 8.77 27.90 -36.69
CA GLY A 633 10.22 27.99 -36.60
C GLY A 633 10.81 27.05 -35.53
N ALA A 634 12.06 27.31 -35.16
CA ALA A 634 12.74 26.45 -34.17
C ALA A 634 12.05 26.52 -32.77
N VAL A 635 11.74 25.36 -32.22
CA VAL A 635 11.03 25.23 -30.94
C VAL A 635 11.84 24.41 -29.95
N LYS A 636 12.02 24.95 -28.76
CA LYS A 636 12.47 24.20 -27.58
C LYS A 636 11.32 24.13 -26.56
N LEU A 637 10.74 22.95 -26.40
CA LEU A 637 9.72 22.65 -25.41
C LEU A 637 10.38 22.16 -24.14
N THR A 638 9.91 22.64 -22.98
CA THR A 638 10.20 22.06 -21.66
C THR A 638 8.88 21.95 -20.90
N LEU A 639 8.51 20.73 -20.51
CA LEU A 639 7.42 20.45 -19.60
C LEU A 639 7.98 20.04 -18.24
N VAL A 640 7.35 20.53 -17.17
CA VAL A 640 7.70 20.15 -15.79
C VAL A 640 6.42 19.91 -15.01
N TYR A 641 6.39 18.82 -14.27
CA TYR A 641 5.35 18.54 -13.28
C TYR A 641 5.59 19.41 -12.04
N ALA A 642 4.97 20.57 -12.02
CA ALA A 642 5.36 21.68 -11.15
C ALA A 642 4.81 21.56 -9.72
N VAL A 643 5.46 22.26 -8.80
CA VAL A 643 4.99 22.52 -7.44
C VAL A 643 4.03 23.69 -7.46
N THR A 644 2.82 23.51 -7.02
CA THR A 644 1.79 24.57 -6.95
C THR A 644 1.85 25.34 -5.62
N ALA A 645 1.13 26.47 -5.54
CA ALA A 645 0.98 27.20 -4.28
C ALA A 645 0.37 26.33 -3.16
N TRP A 646 -0.55 25.43 -3.51
CA TRP A 646 -1.14 24.48 -2.55
C TRP A 646 -0.13 23.48 -1.99
N ASP A 647 0.80 23.02 -2.81
CA ASP A 647 1.89 22.15 -2.34
C ASP A 647 2.80 22.90 -1.35
N TRP A 648 3.06 24.20 -1.58
CA TRP A 648 3.83 25.00 -0.65
C TRP A 648 3.09 25.22 0.68
N ILE A 649 1.79 25.52 0.65
CA ILE A 649 0.95 25.59 1.86
C ILE A 649 1.04 24.28 2.64
N ALA A 650 0.89 23.15 1.95
CA ALA A 650 0.97 21.84 2.55
C ALA A 650 2.35 21.54 3.17
N ARG A 651 3.44 21.89 2.46
CA ARG A 651 4.82 21.72 2.96
C ARG A 651 5.11 22.61 4.16
N ILE A 652 4.63 23.86 4.16
CA ILE A 652 4.76 24.77 5.30
C ILE A 652 4.00 24.19 6.50
N ALA A 653 2.77 23.72 6.30
CA ALA A 653 1.99 23.07 7.36
C ALA A 653 2.74 21.85 7.93
N ALA A 654 3.29 20.99 7.06
CA ALA A 654 4.08 19.84 7.49
C ALA A 654 5.35 20.26 8.26
N GLY A 655 6.05 21.30 7.80
CA GLY A 655 7.21 21.88 8.50
C GLY A 655 6.86 22.37 9.91
N ILE A 656 5.72 23.06 10.06
CA ILE A 656 5.20 23.47 11.38
C ILE A 656 4.89 22.22 12.23
N GLY A 657 4.30 21.19 11.64
CA GLY A 657 4.05 19.92 12.30
C GLY A 657 5.33 19.24 12.82
N VAL A 658 6.41 19.25 12.03
CA VAL A 658 7.72 18.74 12.44
C VAL A 658 8.28 19.54 13.62
N ILE A 659 8.25 20.88 13.55
CA ILE A 659 8.71 21.76 14.63
C ILE A 659 7.90 21.50 15.91
N ALA A 660 6.58 21.36 15.79
CA ALA A 660 5.72 21.05 16.94
C ALA A 660 6.05 19.68 17.55
N ALA A 661 6.29 18.66 16.72
CA ALA A 661 6.70 17.34 17.19
C ALA A 661 8.07 17.37 17.90
N LEU A 662 9.05 18.10 17.34
CA LEU A 662 10.34 18.30 17.98
C LEU A 662 10.22 19.08 19.30
N GLY A 663 9.35 20.07 19.37
CA GLY A 663 9.03 20.79 20.61
C GLY A 663 8.42 19.87 21.69
N LEU A 664 7.58 18.91 21.30
CA LEU A 664 7.08 17.86 22.18
C LEU A 664 8.23 16.96 22.68
N ALA A 665 9.11 16.54 21.78
CA ALA A 665 10.28 15.72 22.13
C ALA A 665 11.20 16.42 23.13
N ALA A 666 11.47 17.70 22.94
CA ALA A 666 12.29 18.52 23.83
C ALA A 666 11.63 18.86 25.19
N GLY A 667 10.38 18.43 25.41
CA GLY A 667 9.63 18.71 26.65
C GLY A 667 9.24 20.18 26.84
N VAL A 668 9.33 21.01 25.80
CA VAL A 668 8.96 22.43 25.84
C VAL A 668 7.50 22.60 26.24
N TRP A 669 6.62 21.77 25.72
CA TRP A 669 5.18 21.82 26.01
C TRP A 669 4.83 21.45 27.46
N SER A 670 5.61 20.61 28.12
CA SER A 670 5.39 20.29 29.53
C SER A 670 5.63 21.50 30.43
N ARG A 671 6.59 22.35 30.08
CA ARG A 671 6.92 23.59 30.81
C ARG A 671 5.89 24.71 30.57
N VAL A 672 5.33 24.81 29.37
CA VAL A 672 4.27 25.76 29.01
C VAL A 672 2.99 25.42 29.75
N GLY A 673 2.58 24.14 29.74
CA GLY A 673 1.39 23.67 30.45
C GLY A 673 1.43 23.95 31.96
N VAL A 674 2.58 23.72 32.59
CA VAL A 674 2.78 24.04 34.02
C VAL A 674 2.66 25.53 34.30
N ARG A 675 3.18 26.39 33.41
CA ARG A 675 3.05 27.86 33.56
C ARG A 675 1.63 28.35 33.39
N ILE A 676 0.86 27.83 32.43
CA ILE A 676 -0.56 28.19 32.23
C ILE A 676 -1.41 27.81 33.44
N VAL A 677 -1.19 26.62 34.01
CA VAL A 677 -1.89 26.16 35.21
C VAL A 677 -1.48 26.96 36.44
N ALA A 678 -0.22 27.34 36.55
CA ALA A 678 0.27 28.18 37.63
C ALA A 678 -0.32 29.61 37.57
N MET A 679 -0.37 30.23 36.38
CA MET A 679 -1.02 31.53 36.18
C MET A 679 -2.51 31.52 36.52
N ARG A 680 -3.24 30.44 36.21
CA ARG A 680 -4.67 30.33 36.58
C ARG A 680 -4.90 30.14 38.07
N ARG A 681 -3.93 29.58 38.82
CA ARG A 681 -4.00 29.47 40.29
C ARG A 681 -3.63 30.75 41.00
N SER A 682 -2.93 31.68 40.34
CA SER A 682 -2.56 32.97 40.90
C SER A 682 -3.60 34.08 40.62
N VAL A 683 -4.61 33.82 39.81
CA VAL A 683 -5.67 34.78 39.45
C VAL A 683 -7.03 34.33 40.03
N GLY A 684 -7.14 33.20 40.66
CA GLY A 684 -8.28 32.73 41.43
C GLY A 684 -7.95 32.55 42.92
#